data_8983c95367a81cdbe6a377f2e3ceef01
#
_entry.id   8983c95367a81cdbe6a377f2e3ceef01
#
_cell.length_a   1.000
_cell.length_b   1.000
_cell.length_c   1.000
_cell.angle_alpha   90.00
_cell.angle_beta   90.00
_cell.angle_gamma   90.00
#
_symmetry.space_group_name_H-M   'P 1'
#
loop_
_entity.id
_entity.type
_entity.pdbx_description
1 polymer ?
#
loop_
_entity_poly.entity_id
_entity_poly.type
_entity_poly.pdbx_seq_one_letter_code
_entity_poly.pdbx_strand_id
1 'polypeptide(L)'
;MVPAARAQTELEQGGGTGTRVADRSATDTAVPVDIVTAETLQNAGVTELNQALSVALPSFNFPRPGLADGTDTIRPATLRGLAPDQTLVLVNSKRRHASALVNVNGTIGRGAAAVDLNTIPTGAVQAIEVLRDGASAQYGSDAIAGVINVRLKEASEGGEVTVSYGFRDSSYTIPTGTAPAGANWSAPGKVTRDVSDGETTTVTAWKGLPLAGDGFLTLALEYKDQARTERDGYDVRQQYPLIDGAFDPREATINRFNAWYGEPEVQQLTLFGNFGKELGNGASLYGWASYQDRDAKSAGFYRRALDARNVIAIYPDGFLPIIAPEVRDYSAAVGVDWQWGDWAMDASVVFGFNEMMYTIENTLNASLGATSPTVFDAGGFDYGQTVFNVSGVRQLDTGVFASPLNVAVGMEIRRESYSITAGEPDSYRNGDPTKASGSQVFPGFQPGDVVDDSRTATGVYVDFEANLTDRLLGSAAIRAEDYTDFGSNLSGKLALRYDFTDNFALRGSVQNGFRAPSLPQQYFAATSTNFIGGVPFDIKTFPVSDPRAAALGATPLDAEKSVNYSLGAVAQLGPVSLTVDAYWIDMKDRIVLSENLTQSQVRTYLESLGFIGVSGGRFFVNGVDTETQGVDVVINWPIETEGAGRFDITLVGNWNETEVTRVPPLSDALSALFPAGSTPPLFGRVNVLTYEEGNPKDKYAANLNWSLGQFGATLRATRYGEALTPGTTEATDFTLKGKTLVDLEARYDVNDMIRVALGADNLTDEYPDAYPASLNGTGNTPFSNYSPFGRAGRFLYGRVTVKF
;
A
#
# COMPACT_ATOMS: atom_id res chain seq x y z
N MET A 1 30.13 -22.19 -12.92
CA MET A 1 29.03 -21.45 -13.55
C MET A 1 27.86 -22.38 -13.76
N VAL A 2 26.96 -22.47 -12.79
CA VAL A 2 25.57 -22.97 -12.87
C VAL A 2 24.90 -22.68 -11.50
N PRO A 3 24.68 -21.45 -11.07
CA PRO A 3 23.84 -21.23 -9.89
C PRO A 3 22.43 -20.67 -10.19
N ALA A 4 22.28 -19.80 -11.21
CA ALA A 4 20.99 -19.12 -11.38
C ALA A 4 19.86 -20.03 -11.89
N ALA A 5 20.11 -20.88 -12.86
CA ALA A 5 19.11 -21.84 -13.36
C ALA A 5 18.78 -22.92 -12.31
N ARG A 6 19.74 -23.27 -11.44
CA ARG A 6 19.54 -24.24 -10.35
C ARG A 6 18.74 -23.63 -9.19
N ALA A 7 19.01 -22.37 -8.85
CA ALA A 7 18.24 -21.64 -7.83
C ALA A 7 16.78 -21.40 -8.25
N GLN A 8 16.53 -21.12 -9.53
CA GLN A 8 15.19 -20.99 -10.08
C GLN A 8 14.45 -22.34 -10.06
N THR A 9 15.16 -23.44 -10.40
CA THR A 9 14.62 -24.81 -10.38
C THR A 9 14.38 -25.30 -8.94
N GLU A 10 15.22 -24.93 -7.97
CA GLU A 10 15.03 -25.26 -6.54
C GLU A 10 13.91 -24.44 -5.88
N LEU A 11 13.69 -23.17 -6.28
CA LEU A 11 12.55 -22.34 -5.87
C LEU A 11 11.23 -22.80 -6.50
N GLU A 12 11.28 -23.36 -7.69
CA GLU A 12 10.13 -23.97 -8.37
C GLU A 12 9.67 -25.28 -7.70
N GLN A 13 10.49 -25.92 -6.88
CA GLN A 13 10.22 -27.20 -6.23
C GLN A 13 9.74 -27.13 -4.76
N GLY A 14 9.71 -25.94 -4.13
CA GLY A 14 9.14 -25.78 -2.79
C GLY A 14 7.63 -25.58 -2.86
N GLY A 15 6.85 -26.15 -1.93
CA GLY A 15 5.39 -26.03 -1.87
C GLY A 15 4.95 -24.56 -1.96
N GLY A 16 4.50 -24.16 -3.16
CA GLY A 16 4.26 -22.77 -3.53
C GLY A 16 2.92 -22.25 -3.04
N THR A 17 2.77 -20.93 -3.03
CA THR A 17 1.49 -20.27 -2.78
C THR A 17 0.45 -20.75 -3.82
N GLY A 18 -0.78 -21.05 -3.38
CA GLY A 18 -1.86 -21.54 -4.23
C GLY A 18 -2.01 -23.06 -4.31
N THR A 19 -1.09 -23.82 -3.73
CA THR A 19 -1.17 -25.29 -3.58
C THR A 19 -0.70 -25.71 -2.18
N ARG A 20 -1.14 -26.87 -1.73
CA ARG A 20 -0.67 -27.53 -0.51
C ARG A 20 0.11 -28.81 -0.83
N VAL A 21 0.35 -29.07 -2.11
CA VAL A 21 1.16 -30.19 -2.57
C VAL A 21 2.63 -29.78 -2.55
N ALA A 22 3.46 -30.53 -1.87
CA ALA A 22 4.90 -30.33 -1.89
C ALA A 22 5.46 -30.48 -3.33
N ASP A 23 6.52 -29.74 -3.65
CA ASP A 23 7.27 -29.81 -4.92
C ASP A 23 6.46 -29.49 -6.19
N ARG A 24 5.28 -28.82 -6.09
CA ARG A 24 4.57 -28.32 -7.27
C ARG A 24 5.13 -26.98 -7.72
N SER A 25 5.50 -26.87 -8.99
CA SER A 25 5.98 -25.60 -9.55
C SER A 25 4.86 -24.58 -9.73
N ALA A 26 5.21 -23.28 -9.72
CA ALA A 26 4.25 -22.19 -9.94
C ALA A 26 3.58 -22.25 -11.32
N THR A 27 4.27 -22.78 -12.33
CA THR A 27 3.72 -22.99 -13.69
C THR A 27 2.76 -24.15 -13.77
N ASP A 28 2.80 -25.09 -12.82
CA ASP A 28 1.97 -26.30 -12.81
C ASP A 28 0.75 -26.21 -11.89
N THR A 29 0.53 -25.03 -11.29
CA THR A 29 -0.64 -24.76 -10.44
C THR A 29 -1.90 -24.55 -11.28
N ALA A 30 -3.07 -24.85 -10.68
CA ALA A 30 -4.38 -24.56 -11.27
C ALA A 30 -4.75 -23.06 -11.26
N VAL A 31 -3.92 -22.21 -10.66
CA VAL A 31 -4.14 -20.77 -10.47
C VAL A 31 -2.87 -19.99 -10.84
N PRO A 32 -2.96 -18.68 -11.23
CA PRO A 32 -1.81 -17.88 -11.60
C PRO A 32 -0.94 -17.51 -10.39
N VAL A 33 0.33 -17.92 -10.40
CA VAL A 33 1.34 -17.55 -9.40
C VAL A 33 2.56 -17.00 -10.12
N ASP A 34 3.00 -15.80 -9.73
CA ASP A 34 4.27 -15.22 -10.17
C ASP A 34 5.32 -15.36 -9.06
N ILE A 35 6.56 -15.60 -9.45
CA ILE A 35 7.71 -15.65 -8.54
C ILE A 35 8.65 -14.49 -8.87
N VAL A 36 8.84 -13.58 -7.91
CA VAL A 36 9.82 -12.50 -7.97
C VAL A 36 11.01 -12.90 -7.10
N THR A 37 12.13 -13.24 -7.73
CA THR A 37 13.34 -13.71 -7.02
C THR A 37 14.13 -12.57 -6.39
N ALA A 38 15.00 -12.87 -5.41
CA ALA A 38 15.94 -11.90 -4.82
C ALA A 38 16.82 -11.23 -5.90
N GLU A 39 17.22 -11.96 -6.94
CA GLU A 39 17.98 -11.40 -8.05
C GLU A 39 17.17 -10.38 -8.85
N THR A 40 15.89 -10.67 -9.13
CA THR A 40 14.98 -9.72 -9.78
C THR A 40 14.81 -8.45 -8.94
N LEU A 41 14.66 -8.58 -7.60
CA LEU A 41 14.58 -7.44 -6.68
C LEU A 41 15.84 -6.60 -6.69
N GLN A 42 17.04 -7.24 -6.65
CA GLN A 42 18.32 -6.55 -6.70
C GLN A 42 18.54 -5.84 -8.05
N ASN A 43 18.20 -6.50 -9.15
CA ASN A 43 18.35 -5.98 -10.51
C ASN A 43 17.32 -4.87 -10.83
N ALA A 44 16.26 -4.76 -10.05
CA ALA A 44 15.29 -3.67 -10.16
C ALA A 44 15.89 -2.30 -9.77
N GLY A 45 17.03 -2.29 -9.05
CA GLY A 45 17.70 -1.05 -8.62
C GLY A 45 16.98 -0.27 -7.52
N VAL A 46 15.81 -0.75 -7.08
CA VAL A 46 14.93 -0.09 -6.12
C VAL A 46 15.21 -0.53 -4.70
N THR A 47 14.96 0.34 -3.74
CA THR A 47 15.22 0.08 -2.31
C THR A 47 13.96 -0.31 -1.53
N GLU A 48 12.78 -0.20 -2.14
CA GLU A 48 11.50 -0.48 -1.49
C GLU A 48 10.80 -1.68 -2.12
N LEU A 49 10.28 -2.57 -1.27
CA LEU A 49 9.63 -3.80 -1.72
C LEU A 49 8.40 -3.51 -2.59
N ASN A 50 7.56 -2.54 -2.20
CA ASN A 50 6.41 -2.12 -3.00
C ASN A 50 6.78 -1.62 -4.39
N GLN A 51 7.88 -0.86 -4.49
CA GLN A 51 8.36 -0.38 -5.79
C GLN A 51 8.86 -1.53 -6.65
N ALA A 52 9.61 -2.48 -6.07
CA ALA A 52 10.08 -3.66 -6.78
C ALA A 52 8.90 -4.51 -7.32
N LEU A 53 7.86 -4.71 -6.50
CA LEU A 53 6.65 -5.42 -6.93
C LEU A 53 5.88 -4.66 -8.02
N SER A 54 5.82 -3.33 -7.94
CA SER A 54 5.11 -2.52 -8.95
C SER A 54 5.77 -2.60 -10.33
N VAL A 55 7.05 -2.91 -10.37
CA VAL A 55 7.82 -3.09 -11.60
C VAL A 55 7.71 -4.52 -12.13
N ALA A 56 7.73 -5.51 -11.23
CA ALA A 56 7.75 -6.92 -11.59
C ALA A 56 6.36 -7.48 -11.96
N LEU A 57 5.30 -6.92 -11.39
CA LEU A 57 3.94 -7.44 -11.52
C LEU A 57 3.07 -6.54 -12.41
N PRO A 58 2.30 -7.13 -13.36
CA PRO A 58 1.50 -6.35 -14.29
C PRO A 58 0.39 -5.55 -13.60
N SER A 59 -0.34 -6.15 -12.67
CA SER A 59 -1.54 -5.58 -12.04
C SER A 59 -1.30 -4.94 -10.65
N PHE A 60 -0.03 -4.78 -10.25
CA PHE A 60 0.33 -4.14 -8.98
C PHE A 60 0.64 -2.66 -9.18
N ASN A 61 -0.09 -1.78 -8.49
CA ASN A 61 0.08 -0.33 -8.54
C ASN A 61 0.53 0.20 -7.19
N PHE A 62 1.50 1.13 -7.23
CA PHE A 62 2.10 1.75 -6.05
C PHE A 62 2.03 3.28 -6.16
N PRO A 63 0.85 3.89 -5.91
CA PRO A 63 0.70 5.33 -5.90
C PRO A 63 1.51 5.96 -4.76
N ARG A 64 1.98 7.19 -4.99
CA ARG A 64 2.79 7.95 -4.02
C ARG A 64 2.08 9.25 -3.66
N PRO A 65 1.04 9.21 -2.82
CA PRO A 65 0.36 10.42 -2.38
C PRO A 65 1.28 11.30 -1.54
N GLY A 66 0.96 12.59 -1.43
CA GLY A 66 1.57 13.52 -0.51
C GLY A 66 0.51 14.38 0.15
N LEU A 67 0.80 15.07 1.24
CA LEU A 67 -0.16 15.80 2.05
C LEU A 67 -1.32 14.90 2.52
N ALA A 68 -1.01 13.76 3.09
CA ALA A 68 -1.97 12.69 3.32
C ALA A 68 -1.89 12.06 4.72
N ASP A 69 -1.53 12.83 5.75
CA ASP A 69 -1.63 12.53 7.19
C ASP A 69 -1.12 11.11 7.57
N GLY A 70 0.06 10.72 7.05
CA GLY A 70 0.70 9.43 7.29
C GLY A 70 0.52 8.40 6.17
N THR A 71 -0.44 8.56 5.24
CA THR A 71 -0.55 7.69 4.05
C THR A 71 0.70 7.77 3.17
N ASP A 72 1.36 8.92 3.11
CA ASP A 72 2.64 9.14 2.42
C ASP A 72 3.82 8.42 3.09
N THR A 73 3.70 8.06 4.36
CA THR A 73 4.68 7.26 5.11
C THR A 73 4.48 5.76 4.91
N ILE A 74 3.24 5.27 4.97
CA ILE A 74 2.89 3.84 4.80
C ILE A 74 2.82 3.46 3.33
N ARG A 75 2.27 4.31 2.47
CA ARG A 75 2.16 4.15 1.02
C ARG A 75 1.54 2.82 0.59
N PRO A 76 0.22 2.64 0.78
CA PRO A 76 -0.45 1.39 0.45
C PRO A 76 -0.47 1.15 -1.07
N ALA A 77 -0.27 -0.12 -1.45
CA ALA A 77 -0.31 -0.56 -2.85
C ALA A 77 -1.64 -1.28 -3.17
N THR A 78 -1.99 -1.33 -4.45
CA THR A 78 -3.19 -2.01 -4.94
C THR A 78 -2.84 -3.16 -5.88
N LEU A 79 -3.62 -4.23 -5.85
CA LEU A 79 -3.52 -5.36 -6.78
C LEU A 79 -4.84 -5.49 -7.55
N ARG A 80 -4.76 -5.59 -8.89
CA ARG A 80 -5.94 -5.73 -9.77
C ARG A 80 -6.99 -4.62 -9.59
N GLY A 81 -6.57 -3.40 -9.26
CA GLY A 81 -7.46 -2.25 -9.02
C GLY A 81 -8.29 -2.33 -7.74
N LEU A 82 -8.14 -3.38 -6.93
CA LEU A 82 -8.83 -3.54 -5.66
C LEU A 82 -8.15 -2.76 -4.53
N ALA A 83 -8.86 -2.56 -3.40
CA ALA A 83 -8.32 -1.82 -2.27
C ALA A 83 -7.09 -2.52 -1.65
N PRO A 84 -6.15 -1.77 -1.06
CA PRO A 84 -4.91 -2.34 -0.49
C PRO A 84 -5.13 -3.42 0.57
N ASP A 85 -6.18 -3.34 1.37
CA ASP A 85 -6.55 -4.30 2.41
C ASP A 85 -7.35 -5.51 1.89
N GLN A 86 -7.54 -5.62 0.58
CA GLN A 86 -8.14 -6.78 -0.11
C GLN A 86 -7.07 -7.73 -0.67
N THR A 87 -5.81 -7.51 -0.35
CA THR A 87 -4.66 -8.37 -0.67
C THR A 87 -4.06 -8.91 0.62
N LEU A 88 -4.03 -10.23 0.76
CA LEU A 88 -3.42 -10.89 1.93
C LEU A 88 -1.89 -10.91 1.79
N VAL A 89 -1.19 -10.54 2.86
CA VAL A 89 0.28 -10.65 2.93
C VAL A 89 0.69 -11.72 3.93
N LEU A 90 1.60 -12.58 3.49
CA LEU A 90 2.19 -13.66 4.29
C LEU A 90 3.73 -13.48 4.34
N VAL A 91 4.34 -13.96 5.42
CA VAL A 91 5.79 -14.16 5.56
C VAL A 91 6.03 -15.62 5.89
N ASN A 92 6.77 -16.33 5.06
CA ASN A 92 6.93 -17.80 5.16
C ASN A 92 5.59 -18.52 5.39
N SER A 93 4.59 -18.17 4.58
CA SER A 93 3.21 -18.72 4.63
C SER A 93 2.43 -18.43 5.93
N LYS A 94 2.90 -17.53 6.78
CA LYS A 94 2.21 -17.08 8.00
C LYS A 94 1.70 -15.65 7.82
N ARG A 95 0.46 -15.37 8.26
CA ARG A 95 -0.20 -14.08 8.11
C ARG A 95 0.59 -12.93 8.73
N ARG A 96 0.87 -11.88 7.94
CA ARG A 96 1.43 -10.61 8.42
C ARG A 96 0.30 -9.74 8.96
N HIS A 97 0.57 -8.98 10.02
CA HIS A 97 -0.38 -8.00 10.58
C HIS A 97 -0.47 -6.74 9.71
N ALA A 98 -1.60 -6.04 9.80
CA ALA A 98 -1.79 -4.75 9.14
C ALA A 98 -1.04 -3.62 9.87
N SER A 99 -0.85 -2.48 9.18
CA SER A 99 -0.46 -1.24 9.85
C SER A 99 -1.61 -0.69 10.70
N ALA A 100 -1.30 0.11 11.69
CA ALA A 100 -2.30 0.76 12.55
C ALA A 100 -3.05 1.90 11.81
N LEU A 101 -2.49 2.40 10.70
CA LEU A 101 -3.05 3.50 9.93
C LEU A 101 -4.28 3.06 9.12
N VAL A 102 -5.40 3.78 9.25
CA VAL A 102 -6.47 3.79 8.26
C VAL A 102 -6.36 5.05 7.38
N ASN A 103 -6.41 4.87 6.06
CA ASN A 103 -6.24 5.96 5.10
C ASN A 103 -7.52 6.78 4.96
N VAL A 104 -7.57 7.97 5.55
CA VAL A 104 -8.80 8.78 5.59
C VAL A 104 -8.84 9.92 4.57
N ASN A 105 -7.72 10.23 3.92
CA ASN A 105 -7.63 11.32 2.96
C ASN A 105 -8.03 10.90 1.54
N GLY A 106 -8.30 11.87 0.67
CA GLY A 106 -8.74 11.67 -0.71
C GLY A 106 -7.59 11.21 -1.62
N THR A 107 -7.17 9.96 -1.48
CA THR A 107 -6.13 9.30 -2.28
C THR A 107 -6.60 7.91 -2.71
N ILE A 108 -5.85 7.27 -3.60
CA ILE A 108 -6.05 5.84 -3.88
C ILE A 108 -5.89 5.06 -2.56
N GLY A 109 -6.81 4.15 -2.30
CA GLY A 109 -6.85 3.37 -1.05
C GLY A 109 -7.54 4.07 0.13
N ARG A 110 -8.27 5.19 -0.11
CA ARG A 110 -9.08 5.84 0.92
C ARG A 110 -10.03 4.86 1.59
N GLY A 111 -9.98 4.79 2.93
CA GLY A 111 -10.75 3.88 3.76
C GLY A 111 -10.06 2.55 4.08
N ALA A 112 -8.95 2.21 3.43
CA ALA A 112 -8.24 0.95 3.64
C ALA A 112 -7.28 1.00 4.84
N ALA A 113 -7.11 -0.16 5.52
CA ALA A 113 -6.09 -0.41 6.54
C ALA A 113 -5.23 -1.59 6.08
N ALA A 114 -4.13 -1.29 5.40
CA ALA A 114 -3.30 -2.26 4.69
C ALA A 114 -2.06 -2.72 5.47
N VAL A 115 -1.45 -3.83 5.05
CA VAL A 115 -0.12 -4.25 5.51
C VAL A 115 0.94 -3.29 4.96
N ASP A 116 1.85 -2.84 5.80
CA ASP A 116 3.04 -2.08 5.38
C ASP A 116 4.14 -3.05 4.92
N LEU A 117 4.29 -3.22 3.60
CA LEU A 117 5.34 -4.07 3.02
C LEU A 117 6.75 -3.48 3.20
N ASN A 118 6.89 -2.18 3.49
CA ASN A 118 8.19 -1.55 3.74
C ASN A 118 8.77 -1.89 5.13
N THR A 119 8.06 -2.71 5.92
CA THR A 119 8.57 -3.30 7.16
C THR A 119 9.40 -4.55 6.94
N ILE A 120 9.53 -5.02 5.68
CA ILE A 120 10.30 -6.22 5.32
C ILE A 120 11.50 -5.78 4.47
N PRO A 121 12.74 -5.88 5.00
CA PRO A 121 13.93 -5.45 4.27
C PRO A 121 14.20 -6.36 3.07
N THR A 122 14.55 -5.78 1.94
CA THR A 122 14.84 -6.55 0.70
C THR A 122 15.98 -7.56 0.89
N GLY A 123 16.93 -7.25 1.78
CA GLY A 123 18.03 -8.17 2.14
C GLY A 123 17.59 -9.47 2.81
N ALA A 124 16.43 -9.50 3.47
CA ALA A 124 15.90 -10.71 4.10
C ALA A 124 15.15 -11.62 3.12
N VAL A 125 14.81 -11.12 1.92
CA VAL A 125 13.90 -11.79 0.98
C VAL A 125 14.68 -12.76 0.09
N GLN A 126 14.23 -14.01 -0.01
CA GLN A 126 14.68 -15.01 -0.97
C GLN A 126 13.86 -14.95 -2.26
N ALA A 127 12.54 -14.87 -2.11
CA ALA A 127 11.59 -14.74 -3.20
C ALA A 127 10.27 -14.17 -2.69
N ILE A 128 9.45 -13.65 -3.59
CA ILE A 128 8.07 -13.28 -3.33
C ILE A 128 7.20 -14.06 -4.30
N GLU A 129 6.27 -14.82 -3.74
CA GLU A 129 5.25 -15.53 -4.50
C GLU A 129 3.98 -14.69 -4.51
N VAL A 130 3.44 -14.37 -5.67
CA VAL A 130 2.22 -13.58 -5.80
C VAL A 130 1.16 -14.41 -6.50
N LEU A 131 0.19 -14.87 -5.73
CA LEU A 131 -1.01 -15.52 -6.24
C LEU A 131 -1.98 -14.43 -6.72
N ARG A 132 -2.14 -14.31 -8.04
CA ARG A 132 -3.09 -13.39 -8.68
C ARG A 132 -4.43 -14.08 -8.89
N ASP A 133 -5.02 -14.56 -7.81
CA ASP A 133 -6.35 -15.14 -7.79
C ASP A 133 -6.91 -15.02 -6.38
N GLY A 134 -8.20 -14.96 -6.23
CA GLY A 134 -8.78 -15.01 -4.92
C GLY A 134 -8.46 -16.34 -4.22
N ALA A 135 -8.28 -16.30 -2.89
CA ALA A 135 -7.83 -17.46 -2.13
C ALA A 135 -8.38 -17.50 -0.69
N SER A 136 -9.53 -16.85 -0.45
CA SER A 136 -10.13 -16.82 0.90
C SER A 136 -10.46 -18.21 1.45
N ALA A 137 -10.79 -19.18 0.59
CA ALA A 137 -11.02 -20.57 1.02
C ALA A 137 -9.75 -21.27 1.53
N GLN A 138 -8.57 -20.86 1.05
CA GLN A 138 -7.28 -21.45 1.43
C GLN A 138 -6.59 -20.69 2.56
N TYR A 139 -6.70 -19.36 2.59
CA TYR A 139 -5.91 -18.47 3.46
C TYR A 139 -6.77 -17.60 4.39
N GLY A 140 -8.10 -17.57 4.23
CA GLY A 140 -9.02 -16.79 5.04
C GLY A 140 -9.30 -15.38 4.51
N SER A 141 -9.86 -14.55 5.38
CA SER A 141 -10.20 -13.15 5.10
C SER A 141 -9.05 -12.39 4.43
N ASP A 142 -9.39 -11.39 3.62
CA ASP A 142 -8.51 -10.43 2.93
C ASP A 142 -7.89 -10.94 1.62
N ALA A 143 -7.92 -12.25 1.34
CA ALA A 143 -7.39 -12.84 0.10
C ALA A 143 -8.40 -12.74 -1.07
N ILE A 144 -8.89 -11.53 -1.38
CA ILE A 144 -9.84 -11.26 -2.48
C ILE A 144 -9.09 -10.97 -3.78
N ALA A 145 -8.20 -9.99 -3.79
CA ALA A 145 -7.40 -9.61 -4.96
C ALA A 145 -6.31 -10.66 -5.26
N GLY A 146 -5.76 -11.22 -4.20
CA GLY A 146 -4.67 -12.19 -4.26
C GLY A 146 -3.94 -12.36 -2.93
N VAL A 147 -2.81 -13.07 -3.00
CA VAL A 147 -1.92 -13.32 -1.85
C VAL A 147 -0.50 -12.98 -2.24
N ILE A 148 0.19 -12.21 -1.40
CA ILE A 148 1.63 -11.94 -1.49
C ILE A 148 2.32 -12.71 -0.38
N ASN A 149 3.11 -13.72 -0.71
CA ASN A 149 3.86 -14.52 0.26
C ASN A 149 5.35 -14.23 0.13
N VAL A 150 5.91 -13.59 1.15
CA VAL A 150 7.35 -13.28 1.22
C VAL A 150 8.08 -14.47 1.80
N ARG A 151 8.93 -15.11 0.98
CA ARG A 151 9.83 -16.19 1.39
C ARG A 151 11.13 -15.58 1.88
N LEU A 152 11.51 -15.89 3.10
CA LEU A 152 12.74 -15.39 3.73
C LEU A 152 13.94 -16.26 3.34
N LYS A 153 15.14 -15.64 3.34
CA LYS A 153 16.40 -16.38 3.13
C LYS A 153 16.64 -17.42 4.24
N GLU A 154 17.06 -18.59 3.82
CA GLU A 154 17.42 -19.72 4.66
C GLU A 154 18.89 -20.06 4.44
N ALA A 155 19.78 -19.32 5.09
CA ALA A 155 21.22 -19.46 4.89
C ALA A 155 21.93 -19.77 6.21
N SER A 156 22.75 -20.84 6.22
CA SER A 156 23.64 -21.20 7.32
C SER A 156 25.06 -20.63 7.19
N GLU A 157 25.37 -20.02 6.05
CA GLU A 157 26.69 -19.41 5.75
C GLU A 157 26.54 -18.29 4.72
N GLY A 158 27.61 -17.62 4.37
CA GLY A 158 27.62 -16.52 3.43
C GLY A 158 27.02 -15.25 4.02
N GLY A 159 27.06 -14.20 3.22
CA GLY A 159 26.55 -12.91 3.59
C GLY A 159 26.75 -11.88 2.48
N GLU A 160 26.05 -10.76 2.60
CA GLU A 160 26.15 -9.67 1.65
C GLU A 160 25.90 -8.36 2.36
N VAL A 161 26.67 -7.34 2.00
CA VAL A 161 26.40 -5.94 2.38
C VAL A 161 26.28 -5.12 1.10
N THR A 162 25.21 -4.39 0.97
CA THR A 162 24.97 -3.45 -0.13
C THR A 162 24.81 -2.04 0.42
N VAL A 163 25.59 -1.09 -0.11
CA VAL A 163 25.45 0.33 0.16
C VAL A 163 25.04 1.01 -1.14
N SER A 164 23.94 1.75 -1.08
CA SER A 164 23.44 2.58 -2.18
C SER A 164 23.36 4.03 -1.74
N TYR A 165 23.81 4.93 -2.61
CA TYR A 165 23.62 6.38 -2.47
C TYR A 165 23.08 6.94 -3.77
N GLY A 166 22.07 7.80 -3.66
CA GLY A 166 21.48 8.47 -4.82
C GLY A 166 20.83 9.80 -4.43
N PHE A 167 20.40 10.54 -5.44
CA PHE A 167 19.71 11.81 -5.29
C PHE A 167 18.82 12.09 -6.51
N ARG A 168 17.86 12.99 -6.35
CA ARG A 168 17.03 13.47 -7.45
C ARG A 168 17.74 14.64 -8.13
N ASP A 169 17.86 14.55 -9.47
CA ASP A 169 18.35 15.62 -10.33
C ASP A 169 17.32 15.82 -11.46
N SER A 170 16.57 16.92 -11.40
CA SER A 170 15.29 16.97 -12.06
C SER A 170 14.90 18.39 -12.46
N SER A 171 14.16 18.52 -13.57
CA SER A 171 13.64 19.80 -14.06
C SER A 171 12.17 19.67 -14.43
N TYR A 172 11.33 20.56 -13.90
CA TYR A 172 9.90 20.56 -14.23
C TYR A 172 9.37 21.98 -14.47
N THR A 173 8.40 22.08 -15.38
CA THR A 173 7.74 23.35 -15.73
C THR A 173 6.27 23.28 -15.37
N ILE A 174 5.79 24.26 -14.61
CA ILE A 174 4.42 24.35 -14.13
C ILE A 174 3.78 25.69 -14.49
N PRO A 175 2.46 25.73 -14.78
CA PRO A 175 1.74 26.98 -14.93
C PRO A 175 1.60 27.67 -13.56
N THR A 176 1.65 28.98 -13.54
CA THR A 176 1.30 29.81 -12.38
C THR A 176 -0.04 30.47 -12.60
N GLY A 177 -0.76 30.76 -11.51
CA GLY A 177 -1.99 31.53 -11.56
C GLY A 177 -1.72 33.02 -11.88
N THR A 178 -2.75 33.84 -11.73
CA THR A 178 -2.66 35.28 -11.89
C THR A 178 -2.64 35.96 -10.53
N ALA A 179 -1.72 36.88 -10.32
CA ALA A 179 -1.69 37.70 -9.12
C ALA A 179 -2.98 38.56 -9.01
N PRO A 180 -3.47 38.85 -7.80
CA PRO A 180 -4.63 39.74 -7.60
C PRO A 180 -4.45 41.09 -8.29
N ALA A 181 -5.54 41.73 -8.68
CA ALA A 181 -5.51 43.07 -9.27
C ALA A 181 -4.87 44.06 -8.30
N GLY A 182 -3.91 44.86 -8.80
CA GLY A 182 -3.19 45.88 -8.02
C GLY A 182 -2.08 45.29 -7.13
N ALA A 183 -1.76 43.98 -7.28
CA ALA A 183 -0.64 43.37 -6.59
C ALA A 183 0.69 44.04 -6.86
N ASN A 184 1.54 44.18 -5.85
CA ASN A 184 2.91 44.64 -5.94
C ASN A 184 3.93 43.54 -6.31
N TRP A 185 3.47 42.35 -6.70
CA TRP A 185 4.24 41.24 -7.27
C TRP A 185 3.59 40.76 -8.56
N SER A 186 4.34 40.01 -9.36
CA SER A 186 3.85 39.44 -10.62
C SER A 186 3.98 37.91 -10.58
N ALA A 187 2.98 37.19 -11.14
CA ALA A 187 3.07 35.78 -11.44
C ALA A 187 3.65 35.61 -12.86
N PRO A 188 4.67 34.78 -13.04
CA PRO A 188 5.39 34.67 -14.33
C PRO A 188 4.63 33.91 -15.43
N GLY A 189 3.40 33.45 -15.21
CA GLY A 189 2.58 32.63 -16.12
C GLY A 189 3.00 31.17 -16.18
N LYS A 190 4.29 30.88 -16.29
CA LYS A 190 4.94 29.57 -16.14
C LYS A 190 6.24 29.73 -15.38
N VAL A 191 6.61 28.72 -14.62
CA VAL A 191 7.90 28.65 -13.95
C VAL A 191 8.54 27.30 -14.21
N THR A 192 9.85 27.30 -14.50
CA THR A 192 10.66 26.08 -14.53
C THR A 192 11.50 26.04 -13.26
N ARG A 193 11.54 24.90 -12.60
CA ARG A 193 12.40 24.64 -11.46
C ARG A 193 13.38 23.55 -11.79
N ASP A 194 14.65 23.83 -11.60
CA ASP A 194 15.72 22.85 -11.59
C ASP A 194 16.03 22.54 -10.13
N VAL A 195 15.96 21.27 -9.74
CA VAL A 195 16.09 20.82 -8.36
C VAL A 195 17.07 19.67 -8.25
N SER A 196 17.87 19.72 -7.19
CA SER A 196 18.73 18.60 -6.77
C SER A 196 18.50 18.40 -5.29
N ASP A 197 17.78 17.32 -4.95
CA ASP A 197 17.28 17.01 -3.61
C ASP A 197 17.02 15.52 -3.43
N GLY A 198 16.40 15.12 -2.31
CA GLY A 198 15.99 13.73 -2.07
C GLY A 198 17.17 12.77 -1.96
N GLU A 199 18.31 13.24 -1.42
CA GLU A 199 19.46 12.41 -1.14
C GLU A 199 19.01 11.20 -0.31
N THR A 200 19.37 10.01 -0.79
CA THR A 200 18.97 8.76 -0.15
C THR A 200 20.19 7.86 0.01
N THR A 201 20.47 7.48 1.25
CA THR A 201 21.42 6.44 1.60
C THR A 201 20.67 5.20 2.07
N THR A 202 20.97 4.05 1.49
CA THR A 202 20.44 2.76 1.96
C THR A 202 21.58 1.80 2.19
N VAL A 203 21.59 1.17 3.35
CA VAL A 203 22.52 0.09 3.70
C VAL A 203 21.68 -1.15 3.99
N THR A 204 21.84 -2.19 3.17
CA THR A 204 21.25 -3.51 3.40
C THR A 204 22.34 -4.51 3.69
N ALA A 205 22.13 -5.37 4.66
CA ALA A 205 23.07 -6.45 4.98
C ALA A 205 22.30 -7.72 5.34
N TRP A 206 22.86 -8.87 5.01
CA TRP A 206 22.41 -10.13 5.57
C TRP A 206 23.59 -11.07 5.83
N LYS A 207 23.43 -11.99 6.80
CA LYS A 207 24.42 -12.99 7.18
C LYS A 207 23.75 -14.30 7.55
N GLY A 208 24.18 -15.39 6.93
CA GLY A 208 23.86 -16.74 7.32
C GLY A 208 24.84 -17.23 8.42
N LEU A 209 24.30 -17.87 9.42
CA LEU A 209 25.03 -18.46 10.56
C LEU A 209 24.53 -19.90 10.77
N PRO A 210 25.44 -20.89 10.96
CA PRO A 210 25.03 -22.25 11.26
C PRO A 210 24.47 -22.33 12.70
N LEU A 211 23.36 -23.01 12.88
CA LEU A 211 22.92 -23.51 14.17
C LEU A 211 23.38 -24.96 14.34
N ALA A 212 23.58 -25.40 15.58
CA ALA A 212 24.08 -26.73 15.87
C ALA A 212 23.28 -27.83 15.13
N GLY A 213 23.98 -28.74 14.40
CA GLY A 213 23.36 -29.68 13.47
C GLY A 213 23.13 -29.06 12.09
N ASP A 214 22.03 -29.41 11.44
CA ASP A 214 21.67 -28.93 10.09
C ASP A 214 20.81 -27.64 10.12
N GLY A 215 20.90 -26.86 11.21
CA GLY A 215 20.11 -25.65 11.37
C GLY A 215 20.76 -24.41 10.78
N PHE A 216 19.96 -23.39 10.50
CA PHE A 216 20.38 -22.07 10.03
C PHE A 216 19.80 -20.94 10.90
N LEU A 217 20.53 -19.82 10.91
CA LEU A 217 20.05 -18.52 11.38
C LEU A 217 20.48 -17.47 10.37
N THR A 218 19.54 -16.88 9.66
CA THR A 218 19.80 -15.77 8.74
C THR A 218 19.39 -14.47 9.41
N LEU A 219 20.33 -13.53 9.54
CA LEU A 219 20.08 -12.19 10.06
C LEU A 219 20.11 -11.19 8.91
N ALA A 220 19.20 -10.22 8.90
CA ALA A 220 19.18 -9.15 7.91
C ALA A 220 18.97 -7.80 8.62
N LEU A 221 19.54 -6.75 8.02
CA LEU A 221 19.46 -5.36 8.47
C LEU A 221 19.21 -4.47 7.24
N GLU A 222 18.39 -3.44 7.42
CA GLU A 222 18.27 -2.32 6.48
C GLU A 222 18.27 -1.01 7.25
N TYR A 223 19.16 -0.10 6.86
CA TYR A 223 19.13 1.30 7.28
C TYR A 223 18.87 2.17 6.07
N LYS A 224 17.91 3.08 6.17
CA LYS A 224 17.56 4.05 5.13
C LYS A 224 17.53 5.45 5.75
N ASP A 225 18.18 6.39 5.06
CA ASP A 225 18.13 7.81 5.35
C ASP A 225 17.81 8.54 4.03
N GLN A 226 16.62 9.12 3.94
CA GLN A 226 16.09 9.79 2.76
C GLN A 226 15.72 11.22 3.11
N ALA A 227 16.33 12.18 2.45
CA ALA A 227 15.90 13.56 2.48
C ALA A 227 14.57 13.75 1.71
N ARG A 228 13.77 14.74 2.10
CA ARG A 228 12.55 15.11 1.40
C ARG A 228 12.83 15.61 -0.02
N THR A 229 11.81 15.57 -0.87
CA THR A 229 11.82 16.26 -2.16
C THR A 229 10.83 17.43 -2.17
N GLU A 230 11.19 18.51 -2.91
CA GLU A 230 10.35 19.70 -3.02
C GLU A 230 9.86 19.86 -4.46
N ARG A 231 8.56 19.63 -4.68
CA ARG A 231 7.90 19.69 -6.01
C ARG A 231 6.72 20.65 -5.97
N ASP A 232 6.88 21.74 -5.21
CA ASP A 232 5.88 22.77 -5.06
C ASP A 232 5.84 23.74 -6.25
N GLY A 233 4.75 24.52 -6.29
CA GLY A 233 4.51 25.56 -7.26
C GLY A 233 4.56 26.95 -6.64
N TYR A 234 4.37 27.95 -7.52
CA TYR A 234 4.38 29.36 -7.14
C TYR A 234 3.05 29.78 -6.52
N ASP A 235 3.05 30.12 -5.22
CA ASP A 235 1.85 30.59 -4.50
C ASP A 235 1.49 32.01 -4.95
N VAL A 236 0.43 32.13 -5.74
CA VAL A 236 -0.02 33.42 -6.31
C VAL A 236 -0.87 34.23 -5.35
N ARG A 237 -1.29 33.67 -4.22
CA ARG A 237 -2.22 34.30 -3.29
C ARG A 237 -1.56 35.45 -2.52
N GLN A 238 -2.38 36.40 -2.04
CA GLN A 238 -1.98 37.38 -1.04
C GLN A 238 -1.52 36.69 0.24
N GLN A 239 -0.35 37.04 0.76
CA GLN A 239 0.25 36.40 1.93
C GLN A 239 0.01 37.18 3.23
N TYR A 240 -0.02 38.52 3.17
CA TYR A 240 -0.11 39.39 4.31
C TYR A 240 -1.43 40.19 4.34
N PRO A 241 -1.90 40.64 5.53
CA PRO A 241 -2.97 41.63 5.60
C PRO A 241 -2.63 42.91 4.83
N LEU A 242 -3.62 43.60 4.29
CA LEU A 242 -3.46 44.91 3.69
C LEU A 242 -3.01 45.95 4.74
N ILE A 243 -2.17 46.88 4.35
CA ILE A 243 -1.78 48.06 5.12
C ILE A 243 -2.45 49.27 4.49
N ASP A 244 -3.37 49.91 5.19
CA ASP A 244 -4.13 51.08 4.70
C ASP A 244 -4.81 50.84 3.32
N GLY A 245 -5.27 49.60 3.09
CA GLY A 245 -5.91 49.20 1.85
C GLY A 245 -4.96 48.86 0.69
N ALA A 246 -3.66 48.95 0.89
CA ALA A 246 -2.63 48.57 -0.07
C ALA A 246 -1.99 47.22 0.30
N PHE A 247 -1.39 46.52 -0.69
CA PHE A 247 -0.61 45.29 -0.42
C PHE A 247 0.63 45.62 0.42
N ASP A 248 0.91 44.74 1.39
CA ASP A 248 2.13 44.82 2.20
C ASP A 248 3.39 44.79 1.31
N PRO A 249 4.40 45.66 1.52
CA PRO A 249 5.65 45.61 0.77
C PRO A 249 6.34 44.24 0.78
N ARG A 250 6.17 43.44 1.84
CA ARG A 250 6.76 42.08 1.95
C ARG A 250 6.23 41.12 0.89
N GLU A 251 5.06 41.37 0.30
CA GLU A 251 4.50 40.58 -0.80
C GLU A 251 5.45 40.48 -2.02
N ALA A 252 6.23 41.53 -2.26
CA ALA A 252 7.18 41.59 -3.38
C ALA A 252 8.45 40.76 -3.14
N THR A 253 8.74 40.36 -1.90
CA THR A 253 10.02 39.73 -1.51
C THR A 253 9.87 38.35 -0.87
N ILE A 254 8.66 37.97 -0.42
CA ILE A 254 8.44 36.67 0.19
C ILE A 254 8.72 35.53 -0.78
N ASN A 255 9.33 34.46 -0.29
CA ASN A 255 9.45 33.22 -1.07
C ASN A 255 8.05 32.61 -1.28
N ARG A 256 7.65 32.47 -2.54
CA ARG A 256 6.35 31.92 -2.94
C ARG A 256 6.38 30.43 -3.28
N PHE A 257 7.56 29.82 -3.18
CA PHE A 257 7.72 28.35 -3.12
C PHE A 257 7.76 27.97 -1.63
N ASN A 258 6.59 27.67 -1.10
CA ASN A 258 6.35 27.63 0.35
C ASN A 258 5.75 26.30 0.84
N ALA A 259 5.87 25.24 0.01
CA ALA A 259 5.37 23.92 0.32
C ALA A 259 6.40 22.83 0.05
N TRP A 260 6.43 21.78 0.88
CA TRP A 260 7.20 20.56 0.58
C TRP A 260 6.30 19.57 -0.15
N TYR A 261 5.97 19.81 -1.34
CA TYR A 261 5.04 18.99 -2.08
C TYR A 261 5.78 17.90 -2.87
N GLY A 262 6.28 16.87 -2.16
CA GLY A 262 7.10 15.81 -2.74
C GLY A 262 7.02 14.50 -1.92
N GLU A 263 8.10 13.77 -1.91
CA GLU A 263 8.30 12.60 -1.03
C GLU A 263 8.72 13.06 0.37
N PRO A 264 8.31 12.34 1.44
CA PRO A 264 8.67 12.69 2.82
C PRO A 264 10.17 12.48 3.10
N GLU A 265 10.66 13.16 4.12
CA GLU A 265 11.90 12.78 4.80
C GLU A 265 11.64 11.49 5.59
N VAL A 266 12.55 10.52 5.49
CA VAL A 266 12.40 9.22 6.17
C VAL A 266 13.75 8.76 6.71
N GLN A 267 13.81 8.45 8.01
CA GLN A 267 14.90 7.71 8.62
C GLN A 267 14.36 6.39 9.17
N GLN A 268 14.98 5.26 8.81
CA GLN A 268 14.42 3.94 9.11
C GLN A 268 15.53 2.96 9.44
N LEU A 269 15.34 2.16 10.49
CA LEU A 269 16.11 0.98 10.80
C LEU A 269 15.20 -0.23 10.85
N THR A 270 15.53 -1.28 10.08
CA THR A 270 14.79 -2.55 10.09
C THR A 270 15.76 -3.70 10.40
N LEU A 271 15.39 -4.55 11.33
CA LEU A 271 16.10 -5.78 11.68
C LEU A 271 15.19 -6.97 11.40
N PHE A 272 15.75 -8.04 10.86
CA PHE A 272 15.02 -9.28 10.59
C PHE A 272 15.89 -10.49 10.88
N GLY A 273 15.30 -11.52 11.50
CA GLY A 273 15.95 -12.81 11.72
C GLY A 273 15.04 -13.95 11.28
N ASN A 274 15.58 -14.96 10.59
CA ASN A 274 14.88 -16.19 10.19
C ASN A 274 15.72 -17.38 10.60
N PHE A 275 15.12 -18.38 11.23
CA PHE A 275 15.82 -19.57 11.69
C PHE A 275 15.03 -20.85 11.43
N GLY A 276 15.75 -21.93 11.25
CA GLY A 276 15.23 -23.29 11.16
C GLY A 276 16.20 -24.28 11.77
N LYS A 277 15.67 -25.33 12.39
CA LYS A 277 16.48 -26.38 13.01
C LYS A 277 15.76 -27.71 13.08
N GLU A 278 16.39 -28.76 12.57
CA GLU A 278 15.96 -30.12 12.77
C GLU A 278 16.10 -30.54 14.24
N LEU A 279 15.01 -31.04 14.82
CA LEU A 279 14.97 -31.55 16.21
C LEU A 279 15.19 -33.06 16.29
N GLY A 280 15.24 -33.77 15.14
CA GLY A 280 15.27 -35.21 15.02
C GLY A 280 13.86 -35.85 15.02
N ASN A 281 13.80 -37.13 14.68
CA ASN A 281 12.55 -37.88 14.53
C ASN A 281 11.53 -37.27 13.54
N GLY A 282 11.99 -36.53 12.52
CA GLY A 282 11.14 -35.91 11.55
C GLY A 282 10.40 -34.66 12.06
N ALA A 283 10.89 -34.05 13.14
CA ALA A 283 10.41 -32.77 13.63
C ALA A 283 11.42 -31.67 13.39
N SER A 284 10.95 -30.47 12.98
CA SER A 284 11.76 -29.27 12.84
C SER A 284 11.13 -28.08 13.57
N LEU A 285 11.98 -27.22 14.12
CA LEU A 285 11.61 -25.95 14.72
C LEU A 285 11.98 -24.85 13.73
N TYR A 286 11.07 -23.91 13.48
CA TYR A 286 11.29 -22.77 12.64
C TYR A 286 10.75 -21.49 13.26
N GLY A 287 11.20 -20.34 12.76
CA GLY A 287 10.65 -19.08 13.18
C GLY A 287 11.37 -17.89 12.58
N TRP A 288 10.76 -16.72 12.77
CA TRP A 288 11.34 -15.45 12.38
C TRP A 288 10.92 -14.34 13.34
N ALA A 289 11.71 -13.27 13.37
CA ALA A 289 11.38 -12.06 14.13
C ALA A 289 11.82 -10.82 13.37
N SER A 290 11.07 -9.72 13.51
CA SER A 290 11.37 -8.44 12.91
C SER A 290 11.15 -7.28 13.88
N TYR A 291 11.93 -6.23 13.70
CA TYR A 291 11.78 -4.93 14.35
C TYR A 291 12.04 -3.84 13.35
N GLN A 292 11.18 -2.82 13.31
CA GLN A 292 11.42 -1.59 12.58
C GLN A 292 11.11 -0.38 13.44
N ASP A 293 11.96 0.63 13.29
CA ASP A 293 11.77 1.99 13.79
C ASP A 293 11.91 2.95 12.61
N ARG A 294 10.87 3.77 12.37
CA ARG A 294 10.81 4.70 11.26
C ARG A 294 10.31 6.05 11.73
N ASP A 295 11.15 7.07 11.58
CA ASP A 295 10.77 8.46 11.66
C ASP A 295 10.52 9.02 10.27
N ALA A 296 9.42 9.76 10.09
CA ALA A 296 9.12 10.42 8.84
C ALA A 296 8.69 11.88 9.10
N LYS A 297 8.89 12.75 8.09
CA LYS A 297 8.38 14.12 8.12
C LYS A 297 7.78 14.46 6.77
N SER A 298 6.54 14.93 6.80
CA SER A 298 5.84 15.50 5.65
C SER A 298 5.17 16.82 6.01
N ALA A 299 5.03 17.69 5.01
CA ALA A 299 4.42 18.99 5.24
C ALA A 299 2.90 18.93 5.09
N GLY A 300 2.23 19.80 5.83
CA GLY A 300 0.83 20.13 5.58
C GLY A 300 0.71 21.29 4.58
N PHE A 301 -0.46 21.94 4.57
CA PHE A 301 -0.69 23.13 3.76
C PHE A 301 -0.12 24.39 4.42
N TYR A 302 0.54 25.25 3.64
CA TYR A 302 1.08 26.50 4.11
C TYR A 302 0.00 27.42 4.68
N ARG A 303 0.23 27.94 5.88
CA ARG A 303 -0.59 28.93 6.57
C ARG A 303 0.03 30.31 6.34
N ARG A 304 -0.68 31.15 5.55
CA ARG A 304 -0.23 32.51 5.24
C ARG A 304 -0.24 33.40 6.48
N ALA A 305 0.49 34.49 6.48
CA ALA A 305 0.46 35.48 7.57
C ALA A 305 -0.97 35.99 7.86
N LEU A 306 -1.80 36.17 6.81
CA LEU A 306 -3.19 36.63 6.92
C LEU A 306 -4.20 35.51 7.25
N ASP A 307 -3.79 34.25 7.35
CA ASP A 307 -4.69 33.13 7.64
C ASP A 307 -5.26 33.28 9.06
N ALA A 308 -6.58 33.09 9.20
CA ALA A 308 -7.26 33.20 10.51
C ALA A 308 -6.76 32.18 11.56
N ARG A 309 -6.09 31.12 11.09
CA ARG A 309 -5.45 30.08 11.92
C ARG A 309 -3.99 30.39 12.26
N ASN A 310 -3.46 31.54 11.82
CA ASN A 310 -2.14 32.01 12.18
C ASN A 310 -2.22 32.97 13.36
N VAL A 311 -1.17 33.05 14.15
CA VAL A 311 -0.91 34.06 15.17
C VAL A 311 0.33 34.83 14.75
N ILE A 312 0.17 36.06 14.26
CA ILE A 312 1.23 36.88 13.67
C ILE A 312 2.38 37.15 14.67
N ALA A 313 2.08 37.16 15.97
CA ALA A 313 3.09 37.34 17.03
C ALA A 313 4.06 36.14 17.13
N ILE A 314 3.66 34.94 16.62
CA ILE A 314 4.50 33.73 16.56
C ILE A 314 5.10 33.60 15.17
N TYR A 315 4.26 33.67 14.12
CA TYR A 315 4.67 33.50 12.72
C TYR A 315 4.29 34.74 11.88
N PRO A 316 5.13 35.78 11.88
CA PRO A 316 4.83 37.05 11.18
C PRO A 316 4.72 36.92 9.67
N ASP A 317 5.35 35.89 9.08
CA ASP A 317 5.36 35.62 7.64
C ASP A 317 4.51 34.40 7.23
N GLY A 318 3.81 33.79 8.20
CA GLY A 318 3.13 32.50 8.00
C GLY A 318 4.03 31.31 8.33
N PHE A 319 3.52 30.08 8.16
CA PHE A 319 4.26 28.86 8.50
C PHE A 319 3.80 27.66 7.70
N LEU A 320 4.69 26.69 7.55
CA LEU A 320 4.42 25.39 6.96
C LEU A 320 4.41 24.34 8.09
N PRO A 321 3.25 23.84 8.53
CA PRO A 321 3.21 22.83 9.60
C PRO A 321 3.73 21.49 9.09
N ILE A 322 4.45 20.77 9.94
CA ILE A 322 5.06 19.48 9.64
C ILE A 322 4.36 18.40 10.46
N ILE A 323 3.96 17.33 9.79
CA ILE A 323 3.47 16.09 10.40
C ILE A 323 4.65 15.15 10.50
N ALA A 324 5.04 14.79 11.71
CA ALA A 324 6.18 13.91 12.01
C ALA A 324 5.68 12.62 12.68
N PRO A 325 5.27 11.61 11.91
CA PRO A 325 4.91 10.30 12.45
C PRO A 325 6.16 9.50 12.81
N GLU A 326 6.12 8.85 13.96
CA GLU A 326 7.02 7.78 14.39
C GLU A 326 6.28 6.45 14.26
N VAL A 327 6.82 5.51 13.48
CA VAL A 327 6.23 4.18 13.26
C VAL A 327 7.13 3.12 13.85
N ARG A 328 6.60 2.33 14.80
CA ARG A 328 7.26 1.15 15.35
C ARG A 328 6.50 -0.10 14.93
N ASP A 329 7.23 -1.04 14.36
CA ASP A 329 6.68 -2.32 13.92
C ASP A 329 7.54 -3.47 14.44
N TYR A 330 6.91 -4.46 15.07
CA TYR A 330 7.60 -5.69 15.45
C TYR A 330 6.70 -6.90 15.30
N SER A 331 7.32 -8.00 14.96
CA SER A 331 6.58 -9.22 14.73
C SER A 331 7.48 -10.43 14.93
N ALA A 332 6.90 -11.54 15.32
CA ALA A 332 7.60 -12.79 15.51
C ALA A 332 6.69 -13.98 15.18
N ALA A 333 7.29 -15.04 14.67
CA ALA A 333 6.65 -16.32 14.48
C ALA A 333 7.54 -17.43 15.05
N VAL A 334 6.93 -18.44 15.65
CA VAL A 334 7.58 -19.68 16.01
C VAL A 334 6.63 -20.85 15.73
N GLY A 335 7.16 -21.92 15.14
CA GLY A 335 6.38 -23.10 14.79
C GLY A 335 7.21 -24.36 14.81
N VAL A 336 6.50 -25.48 14.80
CA VAL A 336 7.08 -26.83 14.76
C VAL A 336 6.36 -27.61 13.68
N ASP A 337 7.14 -28.23 12.78
CA ASP A 337 6.68 -29.22 11.84
C ASP A 337 7.05 -30.61 12.38
N TRP A 338 6.14 -31.59 12.21
CA TRP A 338 6.40 -32.98 12.61
C TRP A 338 5.57 -33.97 11.79
N GLN A 339 6.01 -35.24 11.78
CA GLN A 339 5.22 -36.34 11.21
C GLN A 339 4.35 -37.02 12.30
N TRP A 340 3.06 -37.18 12.01
CA TRP A 340 2.14 -37.96 12.84
C TRP A 340 1.46 -39.04 12.00
N GLY A 341 2.05 -40.23 11.99
CA GLY A 341 1.67 -41.28 11.05
C GLY A 341 1.93 -40.81 9.61
N ASP A 342 0.89 -40.77 8.78
CA ASP A 342 0.96 -40.31 7.37
C ASP A 342 0.66 -38.79 7.24
N TRP A 343 0.47 -38.08 8.35
CA TRP A 343 0.19 -36.65 8.35
C TRP A 343 1.48 -35.84 8.55
N ALA A 344 1.76 -34.94 7.65
CA ALA A 344 2.71 -33.85 7.88
C ALA A 344 1.98 -32.74 8.64
N MET A 345 2.36 -32.50 9.88
CA MET A 345 1.71 -31.56 10.78
C MET A 345 2.53 -30.28 10.94
N ASP A 346 1.85 -29.15 11.10
CA ASP A 346 2.42 -27.84 11.46
C ASP A 346 1.63 -27.23 12.61
N ALA A 347 2.31 -26.63 13.56
CA ALA A 347 1.70 -25.79 14.57
C ALA A 347 2.54 -24.55 14.82
N SER A 348 1.92 -23.37 14.84
CA SER A 348 2.65 -22.11 14.99
C SER A 348 1.86 -21.05 15.73
N VAL A 349 2.60 -20.11 16.33
CA VAL A 349 2.10 -18.84 16.85
C VAL A 349 2.81 -17.70 16.12
N VAL A 350 2.03 -16.71 15.67
CA VAL A 350 2.52 -15.49 15.06
C VAL A 350 2.02 -14.31 15.87
N PHE A 351 2.92 -13.40 16.20
CA PHE A 351 2.62 -12.13 16.85
C PHE A 351 3.03 -10.97 15.94
N GLY A 352 2.23 -9.91 15.90
CA GLY A 352 2.54 -8.68 15.19
C GLY A 352 1.97 -7.48 15.91
N PHE A 353 2.69 -6.36 15.85
CA PHE A 353 2.29 -5.09 16.44
C PHE A 353 2.83 -3.94 15.61
N ASN A 354 1.98 -2.96 15.34
CA ASN A 354 2.32 -1.73 14.64
C ASN A 354 1.75 -0.55 15.41
N GLU A 355 2.57 0.45 15.68
CA GLU A 355 2.22 1.70 16.36
C GLU A 355 2.59 2.87 15.46
N MET A 356 1.77 3.92 15.44
CA MET A 356 2.05 5.16 14.75
C MET A 356 1.65 6.34 15.65
N MET A 357 2.66 7.08 16.11
CA MET A 357 2.52 8.25 16.98
C MET A 357 2.84 9.53 16.19
N TYR A 358 2.13 10.61 16.47
CA TYR A 358 2.28 11.87 15.74
C TYR A 358 2.82 12.99 16.60
N THR A 359 3.90 13.60 16.15
CA THR A 359 4.36 14.92 16.58
C THR A 359 4.06 15.93 15.48
N ILE A 360 3.46 17.06 15.82
CA ILE A 360 3.21 18.15 14.87
C ILE A 360 4.18 19.28 15.20
N GLU A 361 5.05 19.57 14.23
CA GLU A 361 6.14 20.54 14.37
C GLU A 361 5.86 21.82 13.56
N ASN A 362 6.57 22.91 13.87
CA ASN A 362 6.45 24.20 13.17
C ASN A 362 4.98 24.63 12.99
N THR A 363 4.19 24.54 14.04
CA THR A 363 2.75 24.74 14.05
C THR A 363 2.31 25.64 15.22
N LEU A 364 1.03 25.80 15.44
CA LEU A 364 0.43 26.46 16.58
C LEU A 364 -1.05 26.05 16.75
N ASN A 365 -1.58 26.29 17.95
CA ASN A 365 -3.03 26.29 18.23
C ASN A 365 -3.51 27.76 18.31
N ALA A 366 -4.22 28.22 17.29
CA ALA A 366 -4.63 29.62 17.16
C ALA A 366 -5.52 30.09 18.34
N SER A 367 -6.28 29.18 18.96
CA SER A 367 -7.12 29.49 20.11
C SER A 367 -6.35 29.79 21.41
N LEU A 368 -5.05 29.45 21.47
CA LEU A 368 -4.17 29.79 22.60
C LEU A 368 -3.45 31.13 22.41
N GLY A 369 -3.60 31.75 21.23
CA GLY A 369 -2.97 33.05 20.93
C GLY A 369 -1.45 32.98 20.99
N ALA A 370 -0.81 34.06 21.44
CA ALA A 370 0.65 34.20 21.50
C ALA A 370 1.35 33.25 22.51
N THR A 371 0.58 32.53 23.34
CA THR A 371 1.13 31.55 24.31
C THR A 371 1.10 30.12 23.78
N SER A 372 0.67 29.93 22.53
CA SER A 372 0.64 28.61 21.91
C SER A 372 2.06 28.03 21.80
N PRO A 373 2.27 26.74 22.17
CA PRO A 373 3.43 26.00 21.74
C PRO A 373 3.53 25.93 20.20
N THR A 374 4.71 25.54 19.69
CA THR A 374 4.97 25.37 18.25
C THR A 374 5.29 23.92 17.87
N VAL A 375 5.29 23.03 18.85
CA VAL A 375 5.44 21.58 18.73
C VAL A 375 4.42 20.94 19.66
N PHE A 376 3.74 19.90 19.19
CA PHE A 376 2.71 19.20 19.96
C PHE A 376 2.85 17.69 19.81
N ASP A 377 2.68 16.97 20.92
CA ASP A 377 2.31 15.56 20.88
C ASP A 377 0.82 15.45 20.52
N ALA A 378 0.53 14.88 19.36
CA ALA A 378 -0.83 14.75 18.86
C ALA A 378 -1.46 13.39 19.17
N GLY A 379 -0.76 12.48 19.88
CA GLY A 379 -1.19 11.12 20.12
C GLY A 379 -1.02 10.23 18.89
N GLY A 380 -1.72 9.11 18.86
CA GLY A 380 -1.61 8.15 17.76
C GLY A 380 -2.49 6.93 17.96
N PHE A 381 -2.11 5.84 17.32
CA PHE A 381 -2.86 4.58 17.40
C PHE A 381 -1.92 3.39 17.26
N ASP A 382 -2.36 2.25 17.74
CA ASP A 382 -1.69 0.97 17.59
C ASP A 382 -2.64 -0.14 17.14
N TYR A 383 -2.06 -1.16 16.50
CA TYR A 383 -2.74 -2.37 16.07
C TYR A 383 -1.90 -3.60 16.45
N GLY A 384 -2.53 -4.54 17.14
CA GLY A 384 -1.93 -5.81 17.55
C GLY A 384 -2.63 -7.00 16.91
N GLN A 385 -1.86 -8.06 16.59
CA GLN A 385 -2.39 -9.33 16.07
C GLN A 385 -1.63 -10.51 16.68
N THR A 386 -2.37 -11.52 17.13
CA THR A 386 -1.81 -12.83 17.51
C THR A 386 -2.58 -13.90 16.77
N VAL A 387 -1.86 -14.81 16.07
CA VAL A 387 -2.45 -15.90 15.29
C VAL A 387 -1.87 -17.21 15.76
N PHE A 388 -2.73 -18.15 16.13
CA PHE A 388 -2.41 -19.54 16.38
C PHE A 388 -2.91 -20.38 15.20
N ASN A 389 -2.04 -21.20 14.61
CA ASN A 389 -2.36 -22.10 13.51
C ASN A 389 -2.00 -23.53 13.87
N VAL A 390 -2.85 -24.46 13.48
CA VAL A 390 -2.54 -25.90 13.43
C VAL A 390 -3.05 -26.44 12.10
N SER A 391 -2.21 -27.18 11.39
CA SER A 391 -2.60 -27.82 10.12
C SER A 391 -1.95 -29.17 9.95
N GLY A 392 -2.55 -29.99 9.10
CA GLY A 392 -2.00 -31.26 8.69
C GLY A 392 -2.29 -31.53 7.22
N VAL A 393 -1.32 -32.10 6.54
CA VAL A 393 -1.41 -32.51 5.14
C VAL A 393 -1.14 -34.00 5.02
N ARG A 394 -1.96 -34.70 4.22
CA ARG A 394 -1.81 -36.12 3.95
C ARG A 394 -2.13 -36.45 2.50
N GLN A 395 -1.35 -37.35 1.93
CA GLN A 395 -1.64 -37.95 0.62
C GLN A 395 -2.39 -39.28 0.82
N LEU A 396 -3.53 -39.41 0.12
CA LEU A 396 -4.39 -40.60 0.15
C LEU A 396 -4.38 -41.27 -1.23
N ASP A 397 -3.84 -42.47 -1.29
CA ASP A 397 -3.98 -43.29 -2.50
C ASP A 397 -5.41 -43.88 -2.56
N THR A 398 -6.23 -43.30 -3.42
CA THR A 398 -7.64 -43.68 -3.58
C THR A 398 -7.82 -44.74 -4.67
N GLY A 399 -6.81 -44.93 -5.54
CA GLY A 399 -6.93 -45.75 -6.76
C GLY A 399 -7.93 -45.27 -7.80
N VAL A 400 -8.52 -44.08 -7.59
CA VAL A 400 -9.53 -43.44 -8.48
C VAL A 400 -8.89 -42.36 -9.34
N PHE A 401 -7.94 -41.61 -8.82
CA PHE A 401 -7.26 -40.51 -9.50
C PHE A 401 -5.89 -40.95 -10.04
N ALA A 402 -5.36 -40.19 -10.99
CA ALA A 402 -4.04 -40.47 -11.57
C ALA A 402 -2.88 -40.18 -10.58
N SER A 403 -3.12 -39.35 -9.55
CA SER A 403 -2.19 -39.14 -8.43
C SER A 403 -2.87 -39.41 -7.09
N PRO A 404 -2.13 -39.59 -5.97
CA PRO A 404 -2.73 -39.53 -4.66
C PRO A 404 -3.52 -38.26 -4.45
N LEU A 405 -4.63 -38.34 -3.72
CA LEU A 405 -5.40 -37.17 -3.28
C LEU A 405 -4.66 -36.51 -2.12
N ASN A 406 -4.22 -35.30 -2.29
CA ASN A 406 -3.70 -34.45 -1.24
C ASN A 406 -4.86 -33.86 -0.45
N VAL A 407 -4.88 -34.10 0.85
CA VAL A 407 -5.89 -33.57 1.78
C VAL A 407 -5.17 -32.73 2.81
N ALA A 408 -5.51 -31.44 2.87
CA ALA A 408 -5.06 -30.55 3.92
C ALA A 408 -6.22 -30.11 4.81
N VAL A 409 -6.00 -30.11 6.11
CA VAL A 409 -6.97 -29.62 7.10
C VAL A 409 -6.28 -28.67 8.05
N GLY A 410 -6.99 -27.69 8.57
CA GLY A 410 -6.38 -26.78 9.54
C GLY A 410 -7.36 -25.93 10.30
N MET A 411 -6.85 -25.34 11.37
CA MET A 411 -7.54 -24.40 12.24
C MET A 411 -6.67 -23.18 12.48
N GLU A 412 -7.28 -22.00 12.49
CA GLU A 412 -6.67 -20.72 12.84
C GLU A 412 -7.49 -20.08 13.95
N ILE A 413 -6.83 -19.54 14.96
CA ILE A 413 -7.43 -18.63 15.96
C ILE A 413 -6.63 -17.34 15.88
N ARG A 414 -7.31 -16.22 15.59
CA ARG A 414 -6.72 -14.91 15.48
C ARG A 414 -7.35 -13.93 16.44
N ARG A 415 -6.53 -13.29 17.26
CA ARG A 415 -6.93 -12.16 18.09
C ARG A 415 -6.32 -10.90 17.52
N GLU A 416 -7.14 -9.86 17.39
CA GLU A 416 -6.76 -8.54 16.92
C GLU A 416 -7.14 -7.51 17.98
N SER A 417 -6.34 -6.45 18.11
CA SER A 417 -6.59 -5.30 18.99
C SER A 417 -6.29 -4.01 18.28
N TYR A 418 -6.99 -2.94 18.65
CA TYR A 418 -6.78 -1.59 18.13
C TYR A 418 -6.99 -0.58 19.23
N SER A 419 -6.06 0.37 19.38
CA SER A 419 -6.22 1.46 20.32
C SER A 419 -5.88 2.81 19.70
N ILE A 420 -6.46 3.87 20.29
CA ILE A 420 -6.15 5.27 20.01
C ILE A 420 -5.72 5.93 21.31
N THR A 421 -4.56 6.59 21.29
CA THR A 421 -4.02 7.37 22.41
C THR A 421 -4.22 8.85 22.14
N ALA A 422 -4.77 9.58 23.13
CA ALA A 422 -4.96 11.02 23.03
C ALA A 422 -3.63 11.78 23.04
N GLY A 423 -3.58 12.88 22.30
CA GLY A 423 -2.48 13.82 22.36
C GLY A 423 -2.48 14.66 23.65
N GLU A 424 -1.47 15.53 23.78
CA GLU A 424 -1.41 16.50 24.88
C GLU A 424 -2.57 17.51 24.78
N PRO A 425 -3.07 18.07 25.92
CA PRO A 425 -4.24 18.95 25.90
C PRO A 425 -4.11 20.16 24.97
N ASP A 426 -2.94 20.75 24.82
CA ASP A 426 -2.72 21.92 23.98
C ASP A 426 -2.80 21.59 22.49
N SER A 427 -2.67 20.32 22.11
CA SER A 427 -2.82 19.86 20.72
C SER A 427 -4.28 19.84 20.22
N TYR A 428 -5.29 19.88 21.13
CA TYR A 428 -6.70 19.82 20.76
C TYR A 428 -7.62 20.79 21.50
N ARG A 429 -7.22 21.29 22.71
CA ARG A 429 -8.14 22.14 23.49
C ARG A 429 -8.45 23.48 22.81
N ASN A 430 -9.63 24.01 23.07
CA ASN A 430 -10.02 25.33 22.63
C ASN A 430 -9.91 26.34 23.78
N GLY A 431 -8.98 27.30 23.65
CA GLY A 431 -8.77 28.40 24.61
C GLY A 431 -9.58 29.65 24.29
N ASP A 432 -9.97 29.85 23.02
CA ASP A 432 -10.81 30.94 22.53
C ASP A 432 -11.79 30.38 21.50
N PRO A 433 -13.10 30.30 21.81
CA PRO A 433 -14.11 29.71 20.92
C PRO A 433 -14.33 30.49 19.61
N THR A 434 -13.76 31.68 19.46
CA THR A 434 -13.80 32.48 18.21
C THR A 434 -12.67 32.10 17.24
N LYS A 435 -11.74 31.23 17.65
CA LYS A 435 -10.56 30.81 16.91
C LYS A 435 -10.60 29.32 16.60
N ALA A 436 -9.88 28.91 15.58
CA ALA A 436 -9.67 27.49 15.32
C ALA A 436 -8.89 26.86 16.49
N SER A 437 -9.37 25.73 16.99
CA SER A 437 -8.73 24.95 18.05
C SER A 437 -7.80 23.89 17.47
N GLY A 438 -6.85 23.48 18.31
CA GLY A 438 -5.90 22.41 18.00
C GLY A 438 -4.72 22.83 17.14
N SER A 439 -3.69 21.98 17.16
CA SER A 439 -2.50 22.15 16.32
C SER A 439 -2.89 22.18 14.83
N GLN A 440 -2.28 23.08 14.08
CA GLN A 440 -2.46 23.17 12.63
C GLN A 440 -1.45 22.20 12.00
N VAL A 441 -1.89 21.50 11.16
CA VAL A 441 -2.63 20.89 10.17
C VAL A 441 -3.42 19.65 10.67
N PHE A 442 -2.94 19.06 11.75
CA PHE A 442 -3.47 17.86 12.38
C PHE A 442 -3.73 18.16 13.87
N PRO A 443 -5.00 18.42 14.27
CA PRO A 443 -5.38 18.51 15.68
C PRO A 443 -5.15 17.15 16.36
N GLY A 444 -4.57 17.17 17.56
CA GLY A 444 -4.32 15.96 18.33
C GLY A 444 -5.60 15.17 18.63
N PHE A 445 -5.45 13.86 18.76
CA PHE A 445 -6.54 12.98 19.22
C PHE A 445 -7.04 13.43 20.58
N GLN A 446 -8.36 13.47 20.73
CA GLN A 446 -9.00 13.97 21.96
C GLN A 446 -9.31 12.82 22.91
N PRO A 447 -9.48 13.06 24.21
CA PRO A 447 -9.93 12.00 25.14
C PRO A 447 -11.21 11.27 24.73
N GLY A 448 -12.09 11.94 23.95
CA GLY A 448 -13.31 11.34 23.37
C GLY A 448 -13.07 10.51 22.11
N ASP A 449 -11.84 10.45 21.59
CA ASP A 449 -11.43 9.61 20.46
C ASP A 449 -10.69 8.35 20.93
N VAL A 450 -10.36 8.28 22.24
CA VAL A 450 -9.66 7.13 22.83
C VAL A 450 -10.51 5.87 22.72
N VAL A 451 -9.91 4.82 22.21
CA VAL A 451 -10.49 3.48 22.10
C VAL A 451 -9.44 2.45 22.51
N ASP A 452 -9.88 1.33 23.04
CA ASP A 452 -9.09 0.12 23.27
C ASP A 452 -10.05 -1.06 23.09
N ASP A 453 -10.03 -1.66 21.90
CA ASP A 453 -10.97 -2.70 21.53
C ASP A 453 -10.26 -3.88 20.86
N SER A 454 -10.89 -5.07 20.92
CA SER A 454 -10.32 -6.29 20.38
C SER A 454 -11.39 -7.25 19.91
N ARG A 455 -11.02 -8.13 18.97
CA ARG A 455 -11.86 -9.24 18.53
C ARG A 455 -11.06 -10.53 18.42
N THR A 456 -11.79 -11.63 18.36
CA THR A 456 -11.25 -12.96 18.06
C THR A 456 -11.99 -13.56 16.88
N ALA A 457 -11.23 -14.15 15.96
CA ALA A 457 -11.72 -14.93 14.83
C ALA A 457 -11.25 -16.37 14.99
N THR A 458 -12.12 -17.34 14.68
CA THR A 458 -11.79 -18.76 14.61
C THR A 458 -12.15 -19.29 13.25
N GLY A 459 -11.18 -19.90 12.55
CA GLY A 459 -11.35 -20.46 11.22
C GLY A 459 -10.98 -21.93 11.16
N VAL A 460 -11.73 -22.72 10.40
CA VAL A 460 -11.40 -24.11 10.07
C VAL A 460 -11.52 -24.31 8.57
N TYR A 461 -10.63 -25.12 7.98
CA TYR A 461 -10.64 -25.38 6.55
C TYR A 461 -10.28 -26.80 6.17
N VAL A 462 -10.71 -27.19 4.98
CA VAL A 462 -10.25 -28.39 4.28
C VAL A 462 -9.95 -28.03 2.83
N ASP A 463 -8.85 -28.60 2.30
CA ASP A 463 -8.39 -28.41 0.93
C ASP A 463 -8.08 -29.78 0.32
N PHE A 464 -8.50 -29.98 -0.94
CA PHE A 464 -8.29 -31.18 -1.72
C PHE A 464 -7.61 -30.84 -3.04
N GLU A 465 -6.58 -31.60 -3.43
CA GLU A 465 -5.93 -31.47 -4.73
C GLU A 465 -5.47 -32.83 -5.24
N ALA A 466 -5.76 -33.13 -6.53
CA ALA A 466 -5.28 -34.33 -7.19
C ALA A 466 -5.20 -34.14 -8.72
N ASN A 467 -4.31 -34.87 -9.36
CA ASN A 467 -4.44 -35.12 -10.78
C ASN A 467 -5.58 -36.14 -10.99
N LEU A 468 -6.73 -35.65 -11.43
CA LEU A 468 -7.93 -36.45 -11.67
C LEU A 468 -7.70 -37.46 -12.81
N THR A 469 -6.94 -37.03 -13.83
CA THR A 469 -6.37 -37.83 -14.92
C THR A 469 -4.92 -37.41 -15.15
N ASP A 470 -4.19 -38.08 -16.05
CA ASP A 470 -2.81 -37.68 -16.39
C ASP A 470 -2.69 -36.24 -16.94
N ARG A 471 -3.80 -35.61 -17.36
CA ARG A 471 -3.87 -34.27 -17.97
C ARG A 471 -4.82 -33.31 -17.26
N LEU A 472 -5.55 -33.76 -16.27
CA LEU A 472 -6.53 -32.92 -15.57
C LEU A 472 -6.19 -32.85 -14.09
N LEU A 473 -5.72 -31.69 -13.64
CA LEU A 473 -5.57 -31.33 -12.23
C LEU A 473 -6.86 -30.68 -11.73
N GLY A 474 -7.31 -31.06 -10.54
CA GLY A 474 -8.43 -30.45 -9.85
C GLY A 474 -8.10 -30.13 -8.41
N SER A 475 -8.55 -28.96 -7.95
CA SER A 475 -8.49 -28.58 -6.53
C SER A 475 -9.82 -28.02 -6.05
N ALA A 476 -10.14 -28.27 -4.76
CA ALA A 476 -11.33 -27.77 -4.08
C ALA A 476 -11.00 -27.42 -2.63
N ALA A 477 -11.42 -26.24 -2.16
CA ALA A 477 -11.22 -25.81 -0.77
C ALA A 477 -12.52 -25.26 -0.20
N ILE A 478 -12.70 -25.45 1.09
CA ILE A 478 -13.78 -24.86 1.89
C ILE A 478 -13.23 -24.37 3.23
N ARG A 479 -13.65 -23.19 3.66
CA ARG A 479 -13.25 -22.57 4.93
C ARG A 479 -14.44 -21.88 5.57
N ALA A 480 -14.64 -22.14 6.86
CA ALA A 480 -15.61 -21.46 7.70
C ALA A 480 -14.87 -20.64 8.75
N GLU A 481 -15.27 -19.38 8.93
CA GLU A 481 -14.73 -18.49 9.95
C GLU A 481 -15.85 -17.87 10.76
N ASP A 482 -15.63 -17.70 12.07
CA ASP A 482 -16.52 -17.05 13.01
C ASP A 482 -15.79 -15.93 13.76
N TYR A 483 -16.39 -14.75 13.78
CA TYR A 483 -15.83 -13.54 14.39
C TYR A 483 -16.73 -13.07 15.52
N THR A 484 -16.14 -12.64 16.64
CA THR A 484 -16.86 -12.20 17.83
C THR A 484 -17.68 -10.92 17.66
N ASP A 485 -17.42 -10.15 16.62
CA ASP A 485 -18.02 -8.82 16.37
C ASP A 485 -19.09 -8.80 15.26
N PHE A 486 -18.95 -9.57 14.18
CA PHE A 486 -19.88 -9.50 13.03
C PHE A 486 -20.39 -10.87 12.54
N GLY A 487 -19.99 -11.99 13.18
CA GLY A 487 -20.54 -13.33 12.92
C GLY A 487 -19.73 -14.17 11.93
N SER A 488 -20.41 -15.13 11.27
CA SER A 488 -19.78 -16.23 10.54
C SER A 488 -19.77 -16.02 9.03
N ASN A 489 -18.71 -16.51 8.36
CA ASN A 489 -18.57 -16.51 6.90
C ASN A 489 -18.10 -17.88 6.40
N LEU A 490 -18.54 -18.24 5.18
CA LEU A 490 -18.16 -19.47 4.48
C LEU A 490 -17.54 -19.11 3.12
N SER A 491 -16.32 -19.59 2.89
CA SER A 491 -15.61 -19.45 1.62
C SER A 491 -15.40 -20.81 0.95
N GLY A 492 -15.56 -20.86 -0.37
CA GLY A 492 -15.33 -22.04 -1.18
C GLY A 492 -14.55 -21.70 -2.46
N LYS A 493 -13.75 -22.63 -2.95
CA LYS A 493 -12.97 -22.51 -4.19
C LYS A 493 -13.00 -23.83 -4.95
N LEU A 494 -13.12 -23.72 -6.29
CA LEU A 494 -12.87 -24.81 -7.22
C LEU A 494 -11.91 -24.30 -8.27
N ALA A 495 -10.86 -25.09 -8.59
CA ALA A 495 -9.94 -24.76 -9.66
C ALA A 495 -9.60 -26.03 -10.47
N LEU A 496 -9.42 -25.84 -11.77
CA LEU A 496 -9.09 -26.90 -12.73
C LEU A 496 -7.96 -26.44 -13.64
N ARG A 497 -7.10 -27.36 -14.01
CA ARG A 497 -6.10 -27.19 -15.07
C ARG A 497 -6.14 -28.41 -15.99
N TYR A 498 -6.17 -28.16 -17.31
CA TYR A 498 -6.11 -29.19 -18.32
C TYR A 498 -4.90 -28.98 -19.23
N ASP A 499 -3.99 -29.95 -19.23
CA ASP A 499 -2.80 -29.97 -20.08
C ASP A 499 -3.15 -30.62 -21.42
N PHE A 500 -3.37 -29.80 -22.48
CA PHE A 500 -3.64 -30.29 -23.83
C PHE A 500 -2.42 -30.98 -24.43
N THR A 501 -1.26 -30.44 -24.15
CA THR A 501 0.07 -30.95 -24.47
C THR A 501 1.02 -30.62 -23.31
N ASP A 502 2.24 -31.17 -23.34
CA ASP A 502 3.29 -30.86 -22.36
C ASP A 502 3.71 -29.36 -22.37
N ASN A 503 3.32 -28.63 -23.41
CA ASN A 503 3.71 -27.23 -23.65
C ASN A 503 2.52 -26.25 -23.65
N PHE A 504 1.28 -26.75 -23.46
CA PHE A 504 0.10 -25.88 -23.47
C PHE A 504 -0.97 -26.40 -22.53
N ALA A 505 -1.37 -25.53 -21.59
CA ALA A 505 -2.43 -25.78 -20.63
C ALA A 505 -3.45 -24.63 -20.58
N LEU A 506 -4.68 -24.98 -20.25
CA LEU A 506 -5.70 -24.03 -19.78
C LEU A 506 -5.98 -24.27 -18.31
N ARG A 507 -6.22 -23.21 -17.59
CA ARG A 507 -6.60 -23.23 -16.17
C ARG A 507 -7.77 -22.30 -15.90
N GLY A 508 -8.57 -22.60 -14.88
CA GLY A 508 -9.67 -21.74 -14.48
C GLY A 508 -10.10 -22.01 -13.06
N SER A 509 -10.60 -20.98 -12.42
CA SER A 509 -11.11 -21.07 -11.04
C SER A 509 -12.40 -20.27 -10.85
N VAL A 510 -13.17 -20.71 -9.85
CA VAL A 510 -14.29 -19.95 -9.29
C VAL A 510 -14.21 -20.02 -7.78
N GLN A 511 -14.39 -18.89 -7.12
CA GLN A 511 -14.46 -18.84 -5.66
C GLN A 511 -15.37 -17.74 -5.15
N ASN A 512 -15.89 -17.91 -3.96
CA ASN A 512 -16.38 -16.82 -3.14
C ASN A 512 -15.38 -16.49 -2.03
N GLY A 513 -15.20 -15.21 -1.77
CA GLY A 513 -14.34 -14.68 -0.74
C GLY A 513 -15.03 -13.64 0.11
N PHE A 514 -14.37 -13.23 1.18
CA PHE A 514 -14.83 -12.14 2.03
C PHE A 514 -13.66 -11.40 2.68
N ARG A 515 -13.94 -10.20 3.14
CA ARG A 515 -13.06 -9.43 4.02
C ARG A 515 -13.82 -8.95 5.24
N ALA A 516 -13.27 -9.24 6.42
CA ALA A 516 -13.79 -8.74 7.67
C ALA A 516 -13.66 -7.20 7.75
N PRO A 517 -14.60 -6.46 8.34
CA PRO A 517 -14.37 -5.07 8.71
C PRO A 517 -13.12 -4.98 9.58
N SER A 518 -12.14 -4.15 9.24
CA SER A 518 -10.98 -3.97 10.11
C SER A 518 -11.36 -3.23 11.39
N LEU A 519 -10.64 -3.49 12.51
CA LEU A 519 -10.86 -2.73 13.74
C LEU A 519 -10.69 -1.21 13.54
N PRO A 520 -9.65 -0.72 12.77
CA PRO A 520 -9.57 0.69 12.44
C PRO A 520 -10.81 1.23 11.72
N GLN A 521 -11.43 0.48 10.79
CA GLN A 521 -12.67 0.92 10.12
C GLN A 521 -13.86 1.02 11.08
N GLN A 522 -13.91 0.20 12.11
CA GLN A 522 -14.99 0.21 13.09
C GLN A 522 -14.82 1.31 14.14
N TYR A 523 -13.59 1.55 14.60
CA TYR A 523 -13.32 2.33 15.81
C TYR A 523 -12.53 3.62 15.59
N PHE A 524 -12.00 3.88 14.39
CA PHE A 524 -11.22 5.09 14.16
C PHE A 524 -12.04 6.34 14.42
N ALA A 525 -11.51 7.21 15.26
CA ALA A 525 -12.05 8.52 15.60
C ALA A 525 -10.95 9.57 15.49
N ALA A 526 -11.17 10.61 14.72
CA ALA A 526 -10.23 11.73 14.62
C ALA A 526 -10.93 12.97 14.05
N THR A 527 -10.34 14.12 14.31
CA THR A 527 -10.69 15.36 13.62
C THR A 527 -9.60 15.63 12.57
N SER A 528 -9.99 15.89 11.32
CA SER A 528 -9.08 16.25 10.23
C SER A 528 -9.54 17.50 9.51
N THR A 529 -8.58 18.32 9.05
CA THR A 529 -8.91 19.48 8.23
C THR A 529 -9.05 19.06 6.77
N ASN A 530 -10.23 19.25 6.19
CA ASN A 530 -10.53 18.96 4.79
C ASN A 530 -10.88 20.24 4.04
N PHE A 531 -10.44 20.36 2.79
CA PHE A 531 -10.78 21.50 1.94
C PHE A 531 -12.04 21.20 1.13
N ILE A 532 -13.11 21.96 1.38
CA ILE A 532 -14.37 21.85 0.62
C ILE A 532 -14.55 23.17 -0.13
N GLY A 533 -14.53 23.12 -1.46
CA GLY A 533 -14.62 24.33 -2.29
C GLY A 533 -13.50 25.36 -2.02
N GLY A 534 -12.31 24.90 -1.61
CA GLY A 534 -11.16 25.76 -1.27
C GLY A 534 -11.21 26.37 0.14
N VAL A 535 -12.23 26.04 0.96
CA VAL A 535 -12.34 26.46 2.36
C VAL A 535 -12.01 25.27 3.26
N PRO A 536 -11.11 25.41 4.26
CA PRO A 536 -10.81 24.35 5.21
C PRO A 536 -11.94 24.19 6.23
N PHE A 537 -12.36 22.94 6.44
CA PHE A 537 -13.32 22.52 7.46
C PHE A 537 -12.72 21.45 8.35
N ASP A 538 -12.90 21.56 9.66
CA ASP A 538 -12.56 20.49 10.58
C ASP A 538 -13.71 19.47 10.61
N ILE A 539 -13.44 18.30 10.11
CA ILE A 539 -14.40 17.22 9.93
C ILE A 539 -14.04 16.08 10.88
N LYS A 540 -15.01 15.63 11.65
CA LYS A 540 -14.82 14.49 12.55
C LYS A 540 -15.14 13.18 11.82
N THR A 541 -14.23 12.22 11.89
CA THR A 541 -14.52 10.83 11.57
C THR A 541 -15.04 10.17 12.85
N PHE A 542 -16.25 9.62 12.78
CA PHE A 542 -16.89 8.95 13.91
C PHE A 542 -16.75 7.45 13.81
N PRO A 543 -16.48 6.72 14.91
CA PRO A 543 -16.72 5.29 14.97
C PRO A 543 -18.17 4.95 14.59
N VAL A 544 -18.41 3.80 13.97
CA VAL A 544 -19.78 3.40 13.56
C VAL A 544 -20.72 3.23 14.74
N SER A 545 -20.20 2.96 15.95
CA SER A 545 -20.95 2.86 17.21
C SER A 545 -21.24 4.21 17.87
N ASP A 546 -20.66 5.32 17.38
CA ASP A 546 -20.91 6.65 17.96
C ASP A 546 -22.37 7.07 17.75
N PRO A 547 -23.08 7.54 18.79
CA PRO A 547 -24.47 8.00 18.64
C PRO A 547 -24.67 9.08 17.56
N ARG A 548 -23.66 9.90 17.31
CA ARG A 548 -23.69 10.93 16.23
C ARG A 548 -23.61 10.29 14.85
N ALA A 549 -22.77 9.26 14.69
CA ALA A 549 -22.72 8.47 13.47
C ALA A 549 -24.02 7.72 13.22
N ALA A 550 -24.58 7.10 14.26
CA ALA A 550 -25.88 6.41 14.19
C ALA A 550 -27.01 7.37 13.78
N ALA A 551 -27.03 8.61 14.31
CA ALA A 551 -27.97 9.66 13.90
C ALA A 551 -27.79 10.05 12.41
N LEU A 552 -26.56 9.98 11.90
CA LEU A 552 -26.22 10.18 10.49
C LEU A 552 -26.45 8.94 9.62
N GLY A 553 -26.93 7.84 10.17
CA GLY A 553 -27.28 6.63 9.42
C GLY A 553 -26.21 5.55 9.42
N ALA A 554 -25.17 5.66 10.27
CA ALA A 554 -24.22 4.57 10.45
C ALA A 554 -24.90 3.34 11.06
N THR A 555 -24.49 2.17 10.60
CA THR A 555 -24.89 0.86 11.11
C THR A 555 -23.63 0.05 11.46
N PRO A 556 -23.71 -0.95 12.35
CA PRO A 556 -22.60 -1.88 12.52
C PRO A 556 -22.12 -2.42 11.17
N LEU A 557 -20.81 -2.51 11.01
CA LEU A 557 -20.23 -3.00 9.75
C LEU A 557 -20.37 -4.52 9.64
N ASP A 558 -20.61 -4.98 8.42
CA ASP A 558 -20.66 -6.38 8.03
C ASP A 558 -19.49 -6.69 7.06
N ALA A 559 -19.24 -7.98 6.79
CA ALA A 559 -18.20 -8.39 5.88
C ALA A 559 -18.45 -7.93 4.43
N GLU A 560 -17.40 -7.51 3.76
CA GLU A 560 -17.38 -7.44 2.29
C GLU A 560 -17.41 -8.85 1.71
N LYS A 561 -18.13 -9.05 0.61
CA LYS A 561 -18.26 -10.35 -0.06
C LYS A 561 -17.81 -10.26 -1.50
N SER A 562 -17.18 -11.32 -2.00
CA SER A 562 -16.78 -11.37 -3.40
C SER A 562 -17.10 -12.70 -4.06
N VAL A 563 -17.29 -12.66 -5.38
CA VAL A 563 -17.23 -13.84 -6.25
C VAL A 563 -16.20 -13.55 -7.34
N ASN A 564 -15.21 -14.43 -7.43
CA ASN A 564 -14.11 -14.30 -8.37
C ASN A 564 -14.17 -15.43 -9.40
N TYR A 565 -13.96 -15.08 -10.66
CA TYR A 565 -13.78 -16.02 -11.77
C TYR A 565 -12.44 -15.74 -12.44
N SER A 566 -11.69 -16.78 -12.75
CA SER A 566 -10.48 -16.68 -13.55
C SER A 566 -10.41 -17.73 -14.65
N LEU A 567 -9.80 -17.35 -15.79
CA LEU A 567 -9.50 -18.22 -16.90
C LEU A 567 -8.12 -17.86 -17.45
N GLY A 568 -7.21 -18.82 -17.48
CA GLY A 568 -5.85 -18.61 -17.90
C GLY A 568 -5.35 -19.62 -18.92
N ALA A 569 -4.35 -19.21 -19.69
CA ALA A 569 -3.59 -20.05 -20.61
C ALA A 569 -2.11 -19.98 -20.27
N VAL A 570 -1.45 -21.12 -20.25
CA VAL A 570 0.00 -21.26 -20.05
C VAL A 570 0.58 -21.95 -21.26
N ALA A 571 1.60 -21.36 -21.87
CA ALA A 571 2.27 -21.94 -23.04
C ALA A 571 3.79 -21.85 -22.92
N GLN A 572 4.49 -22.93 -23.28
CA GLN A 572 5.93 -22.99 -23.42
C GLN A 572 6.28 -23.14 -24.92
N LEU A 573 6.79 -22.08 -25.53
CA LEU A 573 7.10 -22.01 -26.96
C LEU A 573 8.63 -22.01 -27.16
N GLY A 574 9.24 -23.19 -27.10
CA GLY A 574 10.70 -23.31 -27.05
C GLY A 574 11.24 -22.64 -25.78
N PRO A 575 12.13 -21.62 -25.87
CA PRO A 575 12.64 -20.92 -24.69
C PRO A 575 11.65 -19.90 -24.11
N VAL A 576 10.58 -19.58 -24.83
CA VAL A 576 9.60 -18.54 -24.42
C VAL A 576 8.51 -19.14 -23.55
N SER A 577 8.32 -18.62 -22.35
CA SER A 577 7.11 -18.89 -21.54
C SER A 577 6.12 -17.75 -21.66
N LEU A 578 4.84 -18.10 -21.78
CA LEU A 578 3.72 -17.16 -21.89
C LEU A 578 2.63 -17.56 -20.91
N THR A 579 2.16 -16.62 -20.12
CA THR A 579 0.91 -16.75 -19.34
C THR A 579 -0.03 -15.61 -19.70
N VAL A 580 -1.31 -15.94 -19.85
CA VAL A 580 -2.41 -14.99 -20.07
C VAL A 580 -3.53 -15.38 -19.11
N ASP A 581 -3.91 -14.48 -18.21
CA ASP A 581 -4.93 -14.73 -17.20
C ASP A 581 -5.99 -13.64 -17.23
N ALA A 582 -7.21 -13.98 -17.61
CA ALA A 582 -8.39 -13.13 -17.54
C ALA A 582 -9.10 -13.35 -16.19
N TYR A 583 -9.67 -12.29 -15.62
CA TYR A 583 -10.37 -12.35 -14.34
C TYR A 583 -11.61 -11.46 -14.34
N TRP A 584 -12.58 -11.85 -13.51
CA TRP A 584 -13.77 -11.08 -13.17
C TRP A 584 -14.02 -11.21 -11.68
N ILE A 585 -14.17 -10.08 -10.99
CA ILE A 585 -14.35 -9.98 -9.55
C ILE A 585 -15.61 -9.14 -9.29
N ASP A 586 -16.67 -9.79 -8.79
CA ASP A 586 -17.90 -9.14 -8.33
C ASP A 586 -17.79 -8.95 -6.80
N MET A 587 -17.84 -7.71 -6.34
CA MET A 587 -17.78 -7.37 -4.92
C MET A 587 -19.06 -6.73 -4.46
N LYS A 588 -19.56 -7.19 -3.32
CA LYS A 588 -20.76 -6.68 -2.65
C LYS A 588 -20.43 -6.10 -1.28
N ASP A 589 -21.18 -5.08 -0.89
CA ASP A 589 -21.15 -4.47 0.43
C ASP A 589 -19.74 -4.00 0.87
N ARG A 590 -18.95 -3.45 -0.09
CA ARG A 590 -17.63 -2.88 0.21
C ARG A 590 -17.75 -1.85 1.32
N ILE A 591 -16.77 -1.88 2.22
CA ILE A 591 -16.65 -0.93 3.33
C ILE A 591 -15.90 0.30 2.85
N VAL A 592 -16.56 1.43 2.89
CA VAL A 592 -16.03 2.72 2.42
C VAL A 592 -16.20 3.80 3.45
N LEU A 593 -15.32 4.80 3.44
CA LEU A 593 -15.51 6.01 4.24
C LEU A 593 -16.50 6.95 3.52
N SER A 594 -17.55 7.36 4.21
CA SER A 594 -18.60 8.22 3.65
C SER A 594 -18.05 9.58 3.20
N GLU A 595 -18.89 10.32 2.47
CA GLU A 595 -18.68 11.75 2.25
C GLU A 595 -18.74 12.54 3.56
N ASN A 596 -18.20 13.75 3.51
CA ASN A 596 -18.28 14.70 4.60
C ASN A 596 -19.70 15.31 4.67
N LEU A 597 -20.49 14.91 5.62
CA LEU A 597 -21.84 15.44 5.86
C LEU A 597 -21.75 16.74 6.67
N THR A 598 -21.61 17.89 5.99
CA THR A 598 -21.32 19.21 6.58
C THR A 598 -22.41 20.27 6.28
N GLN A 599 -23.51 19.87 5.65
CA GLN A 599 -24.59 20.73 5.29
C GLN A 599 -25.29 21.35 6.54
N SER A 600 -25.77 22.58 6.44
CA SER A 600 -26.42 23.27 7.58
C SER A 600 -27.63 22.50 8.12
N GLN A 601 -28.38 21.83 7.24
CA GLN A 601 -29.53 20.99 7.62
C GLN A 601 -29.09 19.81 8.50
N VAL A 602 -27.96 19.17 8.17
CA VAL A 602 -27.40 18.07 8.96
C VAL A 602 -26.98 18.56 10.35
N ARG A 603 -26.37 19.75 10.43
CA ARG A 603 -25.99 20.34 11.70
C ARG A 603 -27.21 20.64 12.58
N THR A 604 -28.21 21.31 12.02
CA THR A 604 -29.47 21.60 12.73
C THR A 604 -30.15 20.32 13.21
N TYR A 605 -30.13 19.27 12.42
CA TYR A 605 -30.65 17.96 12.79
C TYR A 605 -29.90 17.36 14.00
N LEU A 606 -28.58 17.34 13.97
CA LEU A 606 -27.76 16.85 15.09
C LEU A 606 -27.99 17.68 16.36
N GLU A 607 -28.09 19.01 16.24
CA GLU A 607 -28.43 19.91 17.35
C GLU A 607 -29.82 19.60 17.94
N SER A 608 -30.78 19.27 17.08
CA SER A 608 -32.15 18.91 17.54
C SER A 608 -32.19 17.60 18.33
N LEU A 609 -31.22 16.74 18.13
CA LEU A 609 -31.01 15.49 18.89
C LEU A 609 -30.14 15.68 20.15
N GLY A 610 -29.68 16.90 20.42
CA GLY A 610 -28.86 17.24 21.59
C GLY A 610 -27.36 17.19 21.35
N PHE A 611 -26.89 16.94 20.12
CA PHE A 611 -25.48 16.93 19.75
C PHE A 611 -24.98 18.34 19.38
N ILE A 612 -24.79 19.18 20.40
CA ILE A 612 -24.44 20.60 20.23
C ILE A 612 -22.96 20.75 19.88
N GLY A 613 -22.65 21.65 18.94
CA GLY A 613 -21.27 21.98 18.55
C GLY A 613 -20.62 21.02 17.56
N VAL A 614 -21.39 20.11 16.96
CA VAL A 614 -20.93 19.21 15.91
C VAL A 614 -21.07 19.88 14.54
N SER A 615 -19.96 20.16 13.86
CA SER A 615 -19.94 20.81 12.53
C SER A 615 -20.36 19.89 11.38
N GLY A 616 -20.41 18.59 11.61
CA GLY A 616 -20.66 17.53 10.66
C GLY A 616 -19.64 16.41 10.83
N GLY A 617 -19.71 15.40 9.99
CA GLY A 617 -18.78 14.30 10.08
C GLY A 617 -18.91 13.29 8.96
N ARG A 618 -18.13 12.24 9.08
CA ARG A 618 -18.11 11.07 8.20
C ARG A 618 -17.94 9.81 9.05
N PHE A 619 -18.25 8.68 8.48
CA PHE A 619 -18.15 7.37 9.13
C PHE A 619 -17.97 6.28 8.08
N PHE A 620 -17.55 5.11 8.51
CA PHE A 620 -17.49 3.96 7.63
C PHE A 620 -18.88 3.34 7.42
N VAL A 621 -19.11 2.83 6.21
CA VAL A 621 -20.40 2.25 5.80
C VAL A 621 -20.19 1.13 4.80
N ASN A 622 -20.95 0.05 4.91
CA ASN A 622 -21.11 -0.95 3.85
C ASN A 622 -22.06 -0.44 2.76
N GLY A 623 -21.95 -1.00 1.55
CA GLY A 623 -23.00 -0.86 0.54
C GLY A 623 -22.54 -0.31 -0.80
N VAL A 624 -21.25 -0.20 -1.04
CA VAL A 624 -20.72 -0.02 -2.40
C VAL A 624 -20.50 -1.40 -3.02
N ASP A 625 -21.12 -1.62 -4.19
CA ASP A 625 -20.84 -2.81 -5.01
C ASP A 625 -20.00 -2.42 -6.22
N THR A 626 -19.08 -3.29 -6.59
CA THR A 626 -18.21 -3.07 -7.75
C THR A 626 -18.02 -4.34 -8.56
N GLU A 627 -17.87 -4.18 -9.86
CA GLU A 627 -17.41 -5.22 -10.78
C GLU A 627 -16.04 -4.83 -11.32
N THR A 628 -15.07 -5.72 -11.22
CA THR A 628 -13.72 -5.52 -11.77
C THR A 628 -13.39 -6.64 -12.73
N GLN A 629 -12.97 -6.30 -13.94
CA GLN A 629 -12.54 -7.25 -14.96
C GLN A 629 -11.18 -6.85 -15.52
N GLY A 630 -10.41 -7.84 -15.94
CA GLY A 630 -9.10 -7.54 -16.52
C GLY A 630 -8.40 -8.75 -17.10
N VAL A 631 -7.24 -8.46 -17.70
CA VAL A 631 -6.34 -9.45 -18.29
C VAL A 631 -4.91 -9.12 -17.90
N ASP A 632 -4.21 -10.12 -17.38
CA ASP A 632 -2.78 -10.10 -17.11
C ASP A 632 -2.03 -10.92 -18.16
N VAL A 633 -0.91 -10.40 -18.67
CA VAL A 633 -0.03 -11.11 -19.61
C VAL A 633 1.40 -11.05 -19.07
N VAL A 634 2.06 -12.19 -19.03
CA VAL A 634 3.50 -12.29 -18.68
C VAL A 634 4.19 -13.15 -19.74
N ILE A 635 5.29 -12.62 -20.30
CA ILE A 635 6.16 -13.31 -21.26
C ILE A 635 7.57 -13.26 -20.73
N ASN A 636 8.23 -14.43 -20.62
CA ASN A 636 9.65 -14.52 -20.31
C ASN A 636 10.36 -15.16 -21.49
N TRP A 637 11.44 -14.53 -21.94
CA TRP A 637 12.21 -14.97 -23.09
C TRP A 637 13.72 -14.88 -22.79
N PRO A 638 14.36 -15.95 -22.29
CA PRO A 638 15.80 -16.04 -22.17
C PRO A 638 16.43 -16.30 -23.55
N ILE A 639 17.46 -15.53 -23.88
CA ILE A 639 18.24 -15.66 -25.12
C ILE A 639 19.71 -15.82 -24.73
N GLU A 640 20.32 -16.93 -25.09
CA GLU A 640 21.76 -17.14 -24.94
C GLU A 640 22.47 -17.02 -26.30
N THR A 641 23.54 -16.25 -26.34
CA THR A 641 24.35 -16.05 -27.55
C THR A 641 25.83 -16.37 -27.29
N GLU A 642 26.53 -16.93 -28.26
CA GLU A 642 27.94 -17.30 -28.12
C GLU A 642 28.91 -16.12 -27.92
N GLY A 643 28.56 -14.91 -28.36
CA GLY A 643 29.47 -13.77 -28.32
C GLY A 643 28.93 -12.49 -27.65
N ALA A 644 27.59 -12.33 -27.53
CA ALA A 644 26.96 -11.15 -26.95
C ALA A 644 26.40 -11.39 -25.53
N GLY A 645 26.58 -12.58 -24.98
CA GLY A 645 26.13 -12.95 -23.63
C GLY A 645 24.69 -13.41 -23.57
N ARG A 646 24.09 -13.33 -22.38
CA ARG A 646 22.73 -13.72 -22.07
C ARG A 646 21.84 -12.49 -21.99
N PHE A 647 20.65 -12.59 -22.55
CA PHE A 647 19.57 -11.61 -22.48
C PHE A 647 18.35 -12.28 -21.86
N ASP A 648 17.85 -11.77 -20.75
CA ASP A 648 16.60 -12.19 -20.15
C ASP A 648 15.57 -11.07 -20.38
N ILE A 649 14.59 -11.34 -21.25
CA ILE A 649 13.54 -10.41 -21.63
C ILE A 649 12.26 -10.79 -20.88
N THR A 650 11.69 -9.86 -20.11
CA THR A 650 10.39 -10.04 -19.50
C THR A 650 9.46 -8.94 -19.97
N LEU A 651 8.32 -9.32 -20.57
CA LEU A 651 7.26 -8.41 -20.96
C LEU A 651 6.06 -8.68 -20.06
N VAL A 652 5.55 -7.64 -19.44
CA VAL A 652 4.34 -7.74 -18.61
C VAL A 652 3.31 -6.72 -19.09
N GLY A 653 2.04 -7.09 -19.05
CA GLY A 653 0.93 -6.22 -19.40
C GLY A 653 -0.28 -6.51 -18.54
N ASN A 654 -0.97 -5.46 -18.13
CA ASN A 654 -2.26 -5.54 -17.47
C ASN A 654 -3.22 -4.56 -18.15
N TRP A 655 -4.44 -5.01 -18.35
CA TRP A 655 -5.58 -4.15 -18.57
C TRP A 655 -6.64 -4.52 -17.54
N ASN A 656 -7.20 -3.53 -16.83
CA ASN A 656 -8.30 -3.73 -15.91
C ASN A 656 -9.30 -2.58 -15.95
N GLU A 657 -10.55 -2.88 -15.63
CA GLU A 657 -11.62 -1.91 -15.51
C GLU A 657 -12.47 -2.25 -14.30
N THR A 658 -12.78 -1.24 -13.50
CA THR A 658 -13.69 -1.34 -12.36
C THR A 658 -14.89 -0.44 -12.59
N GLU A 659 -16.08 -0.94 -12.33
CA GLU A 659 -17.35 -0.23 -12.37
C GLU A 659 -17.99 -0.26 -10.99
N VAL A 660 -18.51 0.87 -10.52
CA VAL A 660 -19.32 0.98 -9.29
C VAL A 660 -20.77 0.75 -9.65
N THR A 661 -21.29 -0.43 -9.34
CA THR A 661 -22.65 -0.86 -9.75
C THR A 661 -23.73 -0.45 -8.74
N ARG A 662 -23.35 -0.15 -7.48
CA ARG A 662 -24.26 0.35 -6.41
C ARG A 662 -23.52 1.25 -5.43
N VAL A 663 -24.20 2.28 -4.94
CA VAL A 663 -23.74 3.13 -3.84
C VAL A 663 -24.76 3.11 -2.69
N PRO A 664 -24.31 3.27 -1.42
CA PRO A 664 -25.23 3.27 -0.28
C PRO A 664 -26.14 4.50 -0.32
N PRO A 665 -27.45 4.35 -0.07
CA PRO A 665 -28.36 5.49 0.04
C PRO A 665 -28.11 6.25 1.34
N LEU A 666 -28.45 7.54 1.36
CA LEU A 666 -28.57 8.29 2.60
C LEU A 666 -29.75 7.75 3.42
N SER A 667 -29.67 7.77 4.75
CA SER A 667 -30.77 7.32 5.61
C SER A 667 -32.05 8.15 5.35
N ASP A 668 -33.24 7.54 5.56
CA ASP A 668 -34.53 8.24 5.37
C ASP A 668 -34.63 9.50 6.21
N ALA A 669 -34.13 9.46 7.45
CA ALA A 669 -34.10 10.60 8.36
C ALA A 669 -33.30 11.78 7.82
N LEU A 670 -32.12 11.50 7.23
CA LEU A 670 -31.30 12.54 6.60
C LEU A 670 -31.89 12.98 5.25
N SER A 671 -32.39 12.05 4.45
CA SER A 671 -32.99 12.35 3.15
C SER A 671 -34.16 13.31 3.28
N ALA A 672 -34.96 13.19 4.34
CA ALA A 672 -36.09 14.06 4.63
C ALA A 672 -35.70 15.52 4.96
N LEU A 673 -34.43 15.80 5.25
CA LEU A 673 -33.95 17.17 5.54
C LEU A 673 -33.74 18.00 4.27
N PHE A 674 -33.73 17.35 3.10
CA PHE A 674 -33.41 17.99 1.82
C PHE A 674 -34.59 17.99 0.87
N PRO A 675 -34.74 19.05 0.04
CA PRO A 675 -35.72 19.03 -1.04
C PRO A 675 -35.45 17.84 -1.99
N ALA A 676 -36.53 17.37 -2.61
CA ALA A 676 -36.40 16.27 -3.59
C ALA A 676 -35.38 16.60 -4.69
N GLY A 677 -34.44 15.70 -4.91
CA GLY A 677 -33.36 15.86 -5.90
C GLY A 677 -32.15 16.70 -5.43
N SER A 678 -32.11 17.15 -4.17
CA SER A 678 -30.96 17.88 -3.60
C SER A 678 -30.26 17.13 -2.45
N THR A 679 -30.61 15.88 -2.23
CA THR A 679 -30.01 15.01 -1.20
C THR A 679 -28.53 14.79 -1.50
N PRO A 680 -27.62 15.08 -0.56
CA PRO A 680 -26.21 14.79 -0.76
C PRO A 680 -25.98 13.27 -0.82
N PRO A 681 -25.06 12.79 -1.65
CA PRO A 681 -24.73 11.37 -1.68
C PRO A 681 -23.96 10.97 -0.42
N LEU A 682 -24.12 9.75 0.05
CA LEU A 682 -23.29 9.17 1.11
C LEU A 682 -21.94 8.70 0.57
N PHE A 683 -21.91 8.33 -0.71
CA PHE A 683 -20.72 8.02 -1.49
C PHE A 683 -20.85 8.69 -2.86
N GLY A 684 -20.12 9.77 -3.07
CA GLY A 684 -20.37 10.70 -4.17
C GLY A 684 -19.45 10.48 -5.36
N ARG A 685 -19.64 11.33 -6.38
CA ARG A 685 -18.96 11.28 -7.68
C ARG A 685 -17.45 11.14 -7.57
N VAL A 686 -16.80 11.92 -6.69
CA VAL A 686 -15.32 11.89 -6.54
C VAL A 686 -14.86 10.51 -6.09
N ASN A 687 -15.53 9.91 -5.12
CA ASN A 687 -15.19 8.59 -4.62
C ASN A 687 -15.51 7.48 -5.64
N VAL A 688 -16.65 7.57 -6.35
CA VAL A 688 -17.01 6.64 -7.43
C VAL A 688 -15.94 6.64 -8.51
N LEU A 689 -15.60 7.80 -9.06
CA LEU A 689 -14.60 7.92 -10.12
C LEU A 689 -13.17 7.59 -9.63
N THR A 690 -12.88 7.71 -8.33
CA THR A 690 -11.62 7.24 -7.77
C THR A 690 -11.48 5.71 -7.92
N TYR A 691 -12.57 4.96 -7.75
CA TYR A 691 -12.58 3.52 -7.98
C TYR A 691 -12.51 3.16 -9.48
N GLU A 692 -13.24 3.89 -10.33
CA GLU A 692 -13.38 3.56 -11.75
C GLU A 692 -12.22 4.02 -12.61
N GLU A 693 -11.65 5.20 -12.31
CA GLU A 693 -10.69 5.89 -13.18
C GLU A 693 -9.46 6.45 -12.44
N GLY A 694 -9.39 6.33 -11.11
CA GLY A 694 -8.29 6.89 -10.32
C GLY A 694 -6.97 6.15 -10.50
N ASN A 695 -7.00 4.87 -10.86
CA ASN A 695 -5.84 4.09 -11.31
C ASN A 695 -5.81 3.97 -12.84
N PRO A 696 -4.63 3.83 -13.46
CA PRO A 696 -4.55 3.52 -14.89
C PRO A 696 -5.27 2.21 -15.22
N LYS A 697 -6.09 2.22 -16.27
CA LYS A 697 -6.74 0.99 -16.78
C LYS A 697 -5.76 0.06 -17.47
N ASP A 698 -4.62 0.55 -17.94
CA ASP A 698 -3.59 -0.24 -18.59
C ASP A 698 -2.19 0.10 -18.08
N LYS A 699 -1.36 -0.93 -17.99
CA LYS A 699 0.06 -0.84 -17.63
C LYS A 699 0.85 -1.89 -18.38
N TYR A 700 1.94 -1.47 -19.00
CA TYR A 700 2.85 -2.34 -19.74
C TYR A 700 4.30 -2.10 -19.29
N ALA A 701 5.07 -3.17 -19.12
CA ALA A 701 6.49 -3.04 -18.87
C ALA A 701 7.30 -4.02 -19.72
N ALA A 702 8.43 -3.55 -20.20
CA ALA A 702 9.46 -4.35 -20.86
C ALA A 702 10.74 -4.25 -20.06
N ASN A 703 11.24 -5.39 -19.59
CA ASN A 703 12.50 -5.50 -18.85
C ASN A 703 13.49 -6.32 -19.70
N LEU A 704 14.68 -5.79 -19.88
CA LEU A 704 15.80 -6.44 -20.50
C LEU A 704 16.97 -6.50 -19.51
N ASN A 705 17.30 -7.69 -19.04
CA ASN A 705 18.53 -7.95 -18.29
C ASN A 705 19.57 -8.56 -19.24
N TRP A 706 20.73 -7.92 -19.34
CA TRP A 706 21.86 -8.40 -20.11
C TRP A 706 23.03 -8.74 -19.19
N SER A 707 23.75 -9.82 -19.51
CA SER A 707 24.98 -10.20 -18.82
C SER A 707 26.00 -10.78 -19.79
N LEU A 708 27.26 -10.33 -19.66
CA LEU A 708 28.41 -10.82 -20.43
C LEU A 708 29.69 -10.78 -19.58
N GLY A 709 30.16 -11.94 -19.12
CA GLY A 709 31.33 -12.03 -18.26
C GLY A 709 31.13 -11.24 -16.96
N GLN A 710 31.93 -10.20 -16.74
CA GLN A 710 31.82 -9.31 -15.55
C GLN A 710 30.85 -8.16 -15.74
N PHE A 711 30.30 -7.94 -16.93
CA PHE A 711 29.40 -6.84 -17.22
C PHE A 711 27.94 -7.27 -17.15
N GLY A 712 27.10 -6.40 -16.67
CA GLY A 712 25.64 -6.54 -16.71
C GLY A 712 24.96 -5.20 -16.92
N ALA A 713 23.77 -5.24 -17.49
CA ALA A 713 22.91 -4.06 -17.61
C ALA A 713 21.43 -4.46 -17.50
N THR A 714 20.64 -3.55 -16.96
CA THR A 714 19.17 -3.65 -16.97
C THR A 714 18.61 -2.40 -17.63
N LEU A 715 17.80 -2.61 -18.66
CA LEU A 715 16.97 -1.56 -19.28
C LEU A 715 15.51 -1.92 -19.04
N ARG A 716 14.75 -0.97 -18.52
CA ARG A 716 13.32 -1.13 -18.29
C ARG A 716 12.55 0.04 -18.86
N ALA A 717 11.44 -0.25 -19.50
CA ALA A 717 10.48 0.76 -19.92
C ALA A 717 9.10 0.38 -19.35
N THR A 718 8.52 1.26 -18.53
CA THR A 718 7.18 1.07 -17.96
C THR A 718 6.26 2.14 -18.47
N ARG A 719 5.21 1.75 -19.20
CA ARG A 719 4.13 2.63 -19.62
C ARG A 719 2.95 2.49 -18.68
N TYR A 720 2.54 3.61 -18.12
CA TYR A 720 1.29 3.77 -17.40
C TYR A 720 0.26 4.42 -18.33
N GLY A 721 -0.96 3.90 -18.35
CA GLY A 721 -2.09 4.49 -19.04
C GLY A 721 -2.56 5.80 -18.41
N GLU A 722 -3.69 6.31 -18.87
CA GLU A 722 -4.31 7.51 -18.30
C GLU A 722 -4.92 7.22 -16.94
N ALA A 723 -4.94 8.22 -16.06
CA ALA A 723 -5.63 8.19 -14.78
C ALA A 723 -6.41 9.50 -14.59
N LEU A 724 -7.55 9.43 -13.91
CA LEU A 724 -8.37 10.61 -13.63
C LEU A 724 -8.14 11.12 -12.21
N THR A 725 -7.93 12.40 -12.07
CA THR A 725 -8.13 13.10 -10.80
C THR A 725 -9.55 13.67 -10.81
N PRO A 726 -10.50 13.03 -10.14
CA PRO A 726 -11.90 13.43 -10.23
C PRO A 726 -12.15 14.73 -9.48
N GLY A 727 -12.86 15.64 -10.12
CA GLY A 727 -13.39 16.84 -9.52
C GLY A 727 -14.82 16.64 -8.98
N THR A 728 -15.34 17.63 -8.25
CA THR A 728 -16.74 17.63 -7.79
C THR A 728 -17.73 17.76 -8.94
N THR A 729 -17.28 18.25 -10.09
CA THR A 729 -18.02 18.33 -11.35
C THR A 729 -17.12 17.89 -12.49
N GLU A 730 -17.70 17.48 -13.63
CA GLU A 730 -16.96 17.10 -14.82
C GLU A 730 -16.03 18.24 -15.33
N ALA A 731 -16.43 19.49 -15.19
CA ALA A 731 -15.62 20.66 -15.58
C ALA A 731 -14.35 20.83 -14.73
N THR A 732 -14.29 20.18 -13.58
CA THR A 732 -13.14 20.19 -12.66
C THR A 732 -12.36 18.88 -12.65
N ASP A 733 -12.69 17.94 -13.52
CA ASP A 733 -11.92 16.74 -13.76
C ASP A 733 -10.57 17.06 -14.41
N PHE A 734 -9.56 16.29 -14.02
CA PHE A 734 -8.24 16.45 -14.60
C PHE A 734 -7.65 15.09 -14.98
N THR A 735 -7.57 14.81 -16.27
CA THR A 735 -6.97 13.58 -16.79
C THR A 735 -5.46 13.71 -16.85
N LEU A 736 -4.78 12.82 -16.14
CA LEU A 736 -3.35 12.58 -16.25
C LEU A 736 -3.10 11.71 -17.48
N LYS A 737 -2.37 12.24 -18.46
CA LYS A 737 -2.03 11.50 -19.70
C LYS A 737 -1.08 10.35 -19.41
N GLY A 738 -1.23 9.28 -20.17
CA GLY A 738 -0.34 8.13 -20.06
C GLY A 738 1.13 8.49 -20.34
N LYS A 739 2.05 7.98 -19.48
CA LYS A 739 3.49 8.26 -19.52
C LYS A 739 4.30 6.97 -19.61
N THR A 740 5.49 7.07 -20.19
CA THR A 740 6.47 5.98 -20.24
C THR A 740 7.72 6.40 -19.49
N LEU A 741 8.05 5.67 -18.43
CA LEU A 741 9.28 5.84 -17.67
C LEU A 741 10.33 4.86 -18.20
N VAL A 742 11.56 5.30 -18.28
CA VAL A 742 12.71 4.46 -18.68
C VAL A 742 13.70 4.45 -17.54
N ASP A 743 14.11 3.26 -17.11
CA ASP A 743 15.13 3.06 -16.09
C ASP A 743 16.32 2.31 -16.69
N LEU A 744 17.51 2.63 -16.25
CA LEU A 744 18.74 2.04 -16.73
C LEU A 744 19.70 1.79 -15.56
N GLU A 745 20.24 0.59 -15.46
CA GLU A 745 21.35 0.26 -14.56
C GLU A 745 22.47 -0.45 -15.34
N ALA A 746 23.71 -0.06 -15.12
CA ALA A 746 24.92 -0.77 -15.56
C ALA A 746 25.65 -1.34 -14.35
N ARG A 747 26.12 -2.59 -14.45
CA ARG A 747 26.80 -3.34 -13.38
C ARG A 747 28.15 -3.86 -13.85
N TYR A 748 29.09 -3.89 -12.91
CA TYR A 748 30.40 -4.50 -13.13
C TYR A 748 30.82 -5.33 -11.91
N ASP A 749 31.05 -6.61 -12.14
CA ASP A 749 31.59 -7.52 -11.14
C ASP A 749 33.12 -7.37 -11.11
N VAL A 750 33.63 -6.59 -10.14
CA VAL A 750 35.10 -6.35 -9.99
C VAL A 750 35.80 -7.69 -9.74
N ASN A 751 35.19 -8.54 -8.95
CA ASN A 751 35.56 -9.94 -8.69
C ASN A 751 34.33 -10.69 -8.14
N ASP A 752 34.51 -11.93 -7.70
CA ASP A 752 33.42 -12.77 -7.17
C ASP A 752 32.78 -12.21 -5.89
N MET A 753 33.47 -11.29 -5.19
CA MET A 753 33.01 -10.68 -3.92
C MET A 753 32.43 -9.29 -4.11
N ILE A 754 32.89 -8.51 -5.08
CA ILE A 754 32.58 -7.07 -5.18
C ILE A 754 31.88 -6.78 -6.50
N ARG A 755 30.68 -6.24 -6.42
CA ARG A 755 29.90 -5.69 -7.53
C ARG A 755 29.70 -4.19 -7.34
N VAL A 756 29.84 -3.42 -8.41
CA VAL A 756 29.49 -2.01 -8.47
C VAL A 756 28.40 -1.80 -9.50
N ALA A 757 27.50 -0.86 -9.24
CA ALA A 757 26.44 -0.47 -10.18
C ALA A 757 26.26 1.04 -10.20
N LEU A 758 25.89 1.56 -11.37
CA LEU A 758 25.43 2.92 -11.57
C LEU A 758 24.08 2.86 -12.28
N GLY A 759 23.11 3.64 -11.82
CA GLY A 759 21.78 3.60 -12.39
C GLY A 759 21.06 4.94 -12.36
N ALA A 760 19.99 4.96 -13.14
CA ALA A 760 19.02 6.04 -13.17
C ALA A 760 17.61 5.47 -13.25
N ASP A 761 16.77 5.78 -12.26
CA ASP A 761 15.32 5.57 -12.35
C ASP A 761 14.71 6.81 -13.00
N ASN A 762 13.71 6.59 -13.87
CA ASN A 762 13.11 7.65 -14.65
C ASN A 762 14.16 8.50 -15.38
N LEU A 763 15.03 7.84 -16.15
CA LEU A 763 16.17 8.45 -16.86
C LEU A 763 15.75 9.65 -17.72
N THR A 764 14.55 9.63 -18.30
CA THR A 764 14.00 10.68 -19.14
C THR A 764 13.40 11.86 -18.37
N ASP A 765 13.38 11.78 -17.04
CA ASP A 765 12.85 12.81 -16.13
C ASP A 765 11.37 13.14 -16.38
N GLU A 766 10.55 12.09 -16.58
CA GLU A 766 9.12 12.26 -16.80
C GLU A 766 8.39 12.67 -15.52
N TYR A 767 7.46 13.62 -15.69
CA TYR A 767 6.54 14.08 -14.65
C TYR A 767 5.08 13.82 -15.05
N PRO A 768 4.16 13.68 -14.06
CA PRO A 768 2.74 13.75 -14.35
C PRO A 768 2.39 15.12 -14.92
N ASP A 769 1.28 15.22 -15.64
CA ASP A 769 0.79 16.51 -16.11
C ASP A 769 0.52 17.43 -14.91
N ALA A 770 0.97 18.69 -15.01
CA ALA A 770 0.69 19.69 -14.00
C ALA A 770 -0.73 20.23 -14.14
N TYR A 771 -1.38 20.51 -13.01
CA TYR A 771 -2.69 21.15 -13.02
C TYR A 771 -2.66 22.48 -13.79
N PRO A 772 -3.69 22.78 -14.61
CA PRO A 772 -3.88 24.12 -15.11
C PRO A 772 -4.13 25.08 -13.94
N ALA A 773 -3.78 26.34 -14.08
CA ALA A 773 -3.92 27.35 -13.03
C ALA A 773 -5.36 27.45 -12.47
N SER A 774 -6.36 27.15 -13.29
CA SER A 774 -7.79 27.12 -12.87
C SER A 774 -8.12 26.02 -11.85
N LEU A 775 -7.37 24.92 -11.82
CA LEU A 775 -7.56 23.81 -10.90
C LEU A 775 -6.56 23.82 -9.73
N ASN A 776 -5.53 24.68 -9.79
CA ASN A 776 -4.55 24.89 -8.72
C ASN A 776 -4.73 26.29 -8.12
N GLY A 777 -5.81 26.48 -7.36
CA GLY A 777 -6.17 27.80 -6.81
C GLY A 777 -5.16 28.39 -5.82
N THR A 778 -4.33 27.55 -5.19
CA THR A 778 -3.24 28.02 -4.34
C THR A 778 -1.97 28.33 -5.11
N GLY A 779 -1.75 27.67 -6.23
CA GLY A 779 -0.53 27.69 -7.03
C GLY A 779 0.58 26.77 -6.54
N ASN A 780 0.60 26.41 -5.26
CA ASN A 780 1.73 25.71 -4.64
C ASN A 780 1.65 24.16 -4.63
N THR A 781 0.57 23.58 -5.14
CA THR A 781 0.41 22.11 -5.27
C THR A 781 0.14 21.74 -6.73
N PRO A 782 1.17 21.72 -7.60
CA PRO A 782 0.98 21.66 -9.04
C PRO A 782 0.65 20.27 -9.60
N PHE A 783 0.82 19.19 -8.84
CA PHE A 783 0.65 17.83 -9.33
C PHE A 783 -0.44 17.08 -8.57
N SER A 784 -1.05 16.09 -9.23
CA SER A 784 -2.07 15.25 -8.61
C SER A 784 -1.48 14.17 -7.70
N ASN A 785 -2.22 13.82 -6.64
CA ASN A 785 -1.95 12.65 -5.80
C ASN A 785 -2.32 11.31 -6.47
N TYR A 786 -2.99 11.35 -7.63
CA TYR A 786 -3.41 10.18 -8.40
C TYR A 786 -2.35 9.73 -9.42
N SER A 787 -1.18 10.37 -9.46
CA SER A 787 -0.09 9.93 -10.34
C SER A 787 0.35 8.49 -9.99
N PRO A 788 0.32 7.55 -10.95
CA PRO A 788 0.65 6.15 -10.70
C PRO A 788 2.14 5.91 -10.44
N PHE A 789 3.01 6.90 -10.72
CA PHE A 789 4.46 6.83 -10.54
C PHE A 789 5.04 7.97 -9.68
N GLY A 790 4.15 8.72 -9.00
CA GLY A 790 4.56 9.86 -8.17
C GLY A 790 4.94 11.09 -8.97
N ARG A 791 5.75 11.97 -8.37
CA ARG A 791 6.13 13.28 -8.92
C ARG A 791 7.58 13.69 -8.57
N ALA A 792 8.41 12.73 -8.17
CA ALA A 792 9.75 13.04 -7.65
C ALA A 792 10.79 13.31 -8.76
N GLY A 793 10.51 12.89 -10.02
CA GLY A 793 11.43 13.06 -11.15
C GLY A 793 12.54 11.99 -11.19
N ARG A 794 13.61 12.25 -11.95
CA ARG A 794 14.75 11.36 -12.16
C ARG A 794 15.53 11.15 -10.87
N PHE A 795 15.92 9.88 -10.59
CA PHE A 795 16.78 9.47 -9.48
C PHE A 795 18.07 8.87 -10.02
N LEU A 796 19.21 9.45 -9.66
CA LEU A 796 20.54 8.95 -10.03
C LEU A 796 21.17 8.27 -8.81
N TYR A 797 21.75 7.08 -8.99
CA TYR A 797 22.34 6.35 -7.86
C TYR A 797 23.60 5.56 -8.24
N GLY A 798 24.40 5.32 -7.22
CA GLY A 798 25.51 4.37 -7.25
C GLY A 798 25.35 3.34 -6.14
N ARG A 799 25.77 2.09 -6.41
CA ARG A 799 25.62 0.97 -5.47
C ARG A 799 26.90 0.13 -5.46
N VAL A 800 27.29 -0.29 -4.26
CA VAL A 800 28.39 -1.25 -4.05
C VAL A 800 27.85 -2.41 -3.23
N THR A 801 28.05 -3.61 -3.74
CA THR A 801 27.68 -4.86 -3.06
C THR A 801 28.92 -5.67 -2.78
N VAL A 802 29.07 -6.13 -1.53
CA VAL A 802 30.18 -6.99 -1.09
C VAL A 802 29.59 -8.31 -0.56
N LYS A 803 30.00 -9.42 -1.14
CA LYS A 803 29.66 -10.79 -0.71
C LYS A 803 30.82 -11.42 0.07
N PHE A 804 30.52 -12.24 1.08
CA PHE A 804 31.53 -12.89 1.93
C PHE A 804 31.05 -14.20 2.58
#